data_842e7cd6b50159793b3503fb6ed7ef28
#
_entry.id   842e7cd6b50159793b3503fb6ed7ef28
#
_cell.length_a   1.000
_cell.length_b   1.000
_cell.length_c   1.000
_cell.angle_alpha   90.00
_cell.angle_beta   90.00
_cell.angle_gamma   90.00
#
_symmetry.space_group_name_H-M   'P 1'
#
loop_
_entity.id
_entity.type
_entity.pdbx_description
1 polymer ?
#
loop_
_entity_poly.entity_id
_entity_poly.type
_entity_poly.pdbx_seq_one_letter_code
_entity_poly.pdbx_strand_id
1 'polypeptide(L)'
;MASNLDVDGSGTPRIGPALRAGRRAESLLPVVTGPAGLRIDQVRAPGPALVRFPDRLSQEDFYAVAYPVMFLARRLEERLLELFRKGYVKGTVALGVGNEATAAGMSLPLRPGRDVVSLMHRDFAAHLLLGAEPYRLVCQYLANAESPTHGSEGNVHHGDVSGRRFPMISHLGKMPSLVVGGTWAARRHGEEVFGLTVIGDGASSTGEIHESLNLASVHKVPVLLVIENNHYSFSTPTSAQYHCRRLSDRAQGYGITGRTIDGTDAWEVYGAVCDILDAMRERPAPAILECMTLRLHGHAAYDKGDYVPAELLERWWQRDPLPHTRRRLQEISGFSEEQIADLERAVEEEVQTAITAAMRVARPDPRKHDWSVYAYSSPPAVKPFQARKVKNGDAVKHALDHILADNPRAFLAGLDVGVYGAAFKTCKGLFDRYGPDRVIDMPLCESALVGFMLGASQLGARPILEFQFADFSAEAVTQLGLNVGTWYFRTGCSVPVLFRLPCGGGLTMGAFHSGEFEGLWSRFPGLKLLYPATAQETFEALVAGFYDCNPCLVFEHKLLYWSKSGDIDFDGDLEAVWRPRRYTEGSDLTLLAWGAMAHEALAAIEGCGRSVEVINPFVLQPLDMAPILGSVQKTGRLLVVQECGATQGLGDRLISLVVREASATLKCPPKLIAAPDVPIPFAPELEGHCRPNAARIAAGIAQMFREG
;
A
#
# COMPACT_ATOMS: atom_id res chain seq x y z
N MET A 1 -5.99 7.49 26.91
CA MET A 1 -4.64 7.57 27.49
C MET A 1 -3.67 7.50 26.33
N ALA A 2 -3.06 8.61 25.98
CA ALA A 2 -2.16 8.76 24.84
C ALA A 2 -0.81 8.11 25.18
N SER A 3 -0.37 7.14 24.39
CA SER A 3 1.00 6.65 24.40
C SER A 3 1.82 7.50 23.41
N ASN A 4 2.74 8.29 23.92
CA ASN A 4 3.69 9.07 23.16
C ASN A 4 4.54 8.15 22.26
N LEU A 5 4.44 8.30 20.95
CA LEU A 5 5.40 7.77 19.99
C LEU A 5 6.51 8.82 19.84
N ASP A 6 7.72 8.46 20.33
CA ASP A 6 8.93 9.25 20.15
C ASP A 6 9.39 9.13 18.69
N VAL A 7 9.51 10.25 18.00
CA VAL A 7 10.19 10.35 16.70
C VAL A 7 11.60 10.86 16.94
N ASP A 8 12.59 10.33 16.21
CA ASP A 8 13.94 10.89 16.24
C ASP A 8 13.95 12.27 15.53
N GLY A 9 15.01 13.04 15.76
CA GLY A 9 15.14 14.40 15.22
C GLY A 9 15.11 14.49 13.67
N SER A 10 14.90 13.38 12.95
CA SER A 10 14.76 13.29 11.48
C SER A 10 13.30 13.06 11.04
N GLY A 11 12.34 12.99 11.97
CA GLY A 11 10.93 12.73 11.67
C GLY A 11 10.62 11.29 11.28
N THR A 12 11.51 10.35 11.57
CA THR A 12 11.27 8.92 11.37
C THR A 12 10.50 8.36 12.58
N PRO A 13 9.38 7.65 12.39
CA PRO A 13 8.64 7.07 13.50
C PRO A 13 9.53 6.09 14.27
N ARG A 14 9.82 6.38 15.53
CA ARG A 14 10.35 5.36 16.43
C ARG A 14 9.21 4.43 16.78
N ILE A 15 9.34 3.17 16.40
CA ILE A 15 8.46 2.08 16.83
C ILE A 15 8.53 2.03 18.35
N GLY A 16 7.39 2.25 19.00
CA GLY A 16 7.31 2.33 20.45
C GLY A 16 7.82 1.06 21.15
N PRO A 17 8.24 1.16 22.43
CA PRO A 17 8.87 0.07 23.18
C PRO A 17 7.99 -1.16 23.40
N ALA A 18 6.69 -1.12 23.11
CA ALA A 18 5.79 -2.26 23.22
C ALA A 18 6.11 -3.42 22.25
N LEU A 19 6.82 -3.15 21.13
CA LEU A 19 7.26 -4.19 20.19
C LEU A 19 8.60 -4.85 20.58
N ARG A 20 9.26 -4.38 21.67
CA ARG A 20 10.57 -4.91 22.11
C ARG A 20 10.52 -5.83 23.30
N ALA A 21 9.36 -6.07 23.93
CA ALA A 21 9.25 -6.79 25.20
C ALA A 21 8.82 -8.27 25.12
N GLY A 22 8.99 -8.91 23.97
CA GLY A 22 9.00 -10.38 23.90
C GLY A 22 10.36 -10.88 24.40
N ARG A 23 10.38 -11.73 25.44
CA ARG A 23 11.61 -12.43 25.85
C ARG A 23 12.19 -13.10 24.60
N ARG A 24 13.44 -12.79 24.26
CA ARG A 24 14.21 -13.51 23.24
C ARG A 24 14.23 -14.99 23.64
N ALA A 25 13.54 -15.82 22.87
CA ALA A 25 13.84 -17.25 22.90
C ALA A 25 15.23 -17.39 22.27
N GLU A 26 16.21 -17.82 23.02
CA GLU A 26 17.51 -18.20 22.45
C GLU A 26 17.23 -19.31 21.43
N SER A 27 17.76 -19.17 20.22
CA SER A 27 17.67 -20.19 19.17
C SER A 27 18.29 -21.47 19.72
N LEU A 28 17.50 -22.54 19.77
CA LEU A 28 17.95 -23.87 20.26
C LEU A 28 18.61 -24.72 19.18
N LEU A 29 18.85 -24.13 17.96
CA LEU A 29 19.62 -24.86 16.97
C LEU A 29 21.03 -25.11 17.51
N PRO A 30 21.49 -26.39 17.56
CA PRO A 30 22.83 -26.69 17.97
C PRO A 30 23.81 -25.99 17.05
N VAL A 31 24.93 -25.58 17.60
CA VAL A 31 26.08 -25.06 16.84
C VAL A 31 26.61 -26.22 16.01
N VAL A 32 26.06 -26.42 14.82
CA VAL A 32 26.61 -27.37 13.86
C VAL A 32 27.66 -26.60 13.06
N THR A 33 28.92 -26.95 13.33
CA THR A 33 30.05 -26.46 12.53
C THR A 33 30.20 -27.38 11.34
N GLY A 34 29.96 -26.89 10.14
CA GLY A 34 30.32 -27.59 8.92
C GLY A 34 31.84 -27.77 8.83
N PRO A 35 32.35 -28.65 7.93
CA PRO A 35 33.78 -28.87 7.74
C PRO A 35 34.57 -27.60 7.44
N ALA A 36 33.93 -26.55 6.88
CA ALA A 36 34.49 -25.24 6.62
C ALA A 36 34.44 -24.26 7.80
N GLY A 37 33.93 -24.67 8.97
CA GLY A 37 33.88 -23.82 10.17
C GLY A 37 32.68 -22.85 10.22
N LEU A 38 31.74 -22.92 9.28
CA LEU A 38 30.54 -22.07 9.26
C LEU A 38 29.55 -22.56 10.32
N ARG A 39 29.08 -21.66 11.18
CA ARG A 39 28.15 -21.98 12.27
C ARG A 39 26.72 -21.63 11.85
N ILE A 40 25.78 -22.57 11.97
CA ILE A 40 24.35 -22.39 11.63
C ILE A 40 23.69 -21.35 12.53
N ASP A 41 24.09 -21.23 13.79
CA ASP A 41 23.62 -20.20 14.72
C ASP A 41 23.98 -18.77 14.26
N GLN A 42 25.02 -18.61 13.44
CA GLN A 42 25.44 -17.33 12.87
C GLN A 42 24.52 -16.89 11.70
N VAL A 43 23.84 -17.82 11.04
CA VAL A 43 22.89 -17.54 9.95
C VAL A 43 21.57 -16.97 10.48
N ARG A 44 21.26 -17.21 11.76
CA ARG A 44 19.97 -16.90 12.37
C ARG A 44 20.01 -15.88 13.51
N ALA A 45 21.13 -15.22 13.75
CA ALA A 45 21.20 -14.25 14.84
C ALA A 45 20.21 -13.10 14.60
N PRO A 46 19.15 -12.93 15.42
CA PRO A 46 18.27 -11.77 15.33
C PRO A 46 18.99 -10.56 15.94
N GLY A 47 19.33 -9.61 15.11
CA GLY A 47 19.93 -8.34 15.58
C GLY A 47 20.83 -7.69 14.54
N PRO A 48 21.30 -6.45 14.79
CA PRO A 48 22.08 -5.68 13.82
C PRO A 48 23.48 -6.25 13.49
N ALA A 49 23.89 -7.35 14.10
CA ALA A 49 25.11 -8.08 13.77
C ALA A 49 24.76 -9.25 12.83
N LEU A 50 24.26 -8.94 11.65
CA LEU A 50 24.06 -9.90 10.58
C LEU A 50 25.42 -10.42 10.10
N VAL A 51 25.55 -11.74 10.02
CA VAL A 51 26.70 -12.38 9.39
C VAL A 51 26.77 -11.87 7.96
N ARG A 52 27.82 -11.14 7.67
CA ARG A 52 28.15 -10.78 6.30
C ARG A 52 28.73 -12.04 5.67
N PHE A 53 27.92 -12.75 4.87
CA PHE A 53 28.47 -13.77 4.02
C PHE A 53 29.51 -13.13 3.10
N PRO A 54 30.61 -13.86 2.77
CA PRO A 54 31.50 -13.44 1.71
C PRO A 54 30.67 -13.18 0.44
N ASP A 55 31.16 -12.40 -0.49
CA ASP A 55 30.45 -11.95 -1.70
C ASP A 55 29.74 -13.10 -2.44
N ARG A 56 30.28 -14.32 -2.36
CA ARG A 56 29.60 -15.58 -2.74
C ARG A 56 29.99 -16.70 -1.76
N LEU A 57 29.01 -17.56 -1.41
CA LEU A 57 29.28 -18.81 -0.69
C LEU A 57 29.99 -19.80 -1.60
N SER A 58 30.89 -20.61 -1.04
CA SER A 58 31.33 -21.83 -1.70
C SER A 58 30.16 -22.83 -1.80
N GLN A 59 30.27 -23.82 -2.67
CA GLN A 59 29.20 -24.81 -2.80
C GLN A 59 29.03 -25.63 -1.51
N GLU A 60 30.13 -25.93 -0.82
CA GLU A 60 30.15 -26.62 0.46
C GLU A 60 29.38 -25.82 1.54
N ASP A 61 29.68 -24.54 1.69
CA ASP A 61 29.05 -23.66 2.66
C ASP A 61 27.57 -23.43 2.31
N PHE A 62 27.27 -23.32 1.03
CA PHE A 62 25.89 -23.12 0.58
C PHE A 62 24.97 -24.24 1.03
N TYR A 63 25.33 -25.52 0.77
CA TYR A 63 24.47 -26.63 1.17
C TYR A 63 24.39 -26.80 2.68
N ALA A 64 25.46 -26.48 3.41
CA ALA A 64 25.47 -26.49 4.87
C ALA A 64 24.48 -25.48 5.49
N VAL A 65 24.21 -24.36 4.80
CA VAL A 65 23.23 -23.35 5.21
C VAL A 65 21.84 -23.62 4.64
N ALA A 66 21.74 -23.94 3.37
CA ALA A 66 20.45 -24.08 2.68
C ALA A 66 19.62 -25.26 3.18
N TYR A 67 20.24 -26.44 3.37
CA TYR A 67 19.50 -27.64 3.75
C TYR A 67 18.76 -27.53 5.08
N PRO A 68 19.38 -27.08 6.18
CA PRO A 68 18.66 -26.96 7.47
C PRO A 68 17.45 -26.03 7.39
N VAL A 69 17.56 -24.93 6.64
CA VAL A 69 16.47 -23.97 6.51
C VAL A 69 15.35 -24.50 5.61
N MET A 70 15.70 -25.18 4.52
CA MET A 70 14.72 -25.86 3.67
C MET A 70 13.98 -26.95 4.44
N PHE A 71 14.70 -27.75 5.24
CA PHE A 71 14.12 -28.79 6.09
C PHE A 71 13.20 -28.18 7.15
N LEU A 72 13.62 -27.10 7.82
CA LEU A 72 12.81 -26.36 8.79
C LEU A 72 11.52 -25.82 8.15
N ALA A 73 11.62 -25.20 6.97
CA ALA A 73 10.46 -24.70 6.24
C ALA A 73 9.44 -25.79 5.96
N ARG A 74 9.92 -26.94 5.40
CA ARG A 74 9.09 -28.12 5.13
C ARG A 74 8.39 -28.61 6.38
N ARG A 75 9.12 -28.79 7.49
CA ARG A 75 8.57 -29.31 8.73
C ARG A 75 7.56 -28.37 9.37
N LEU A 76 7.83 -27.06 9.34
CA LEU A 76 6.86 -26.06 9.81
C LEU A 76 5.55 -26.12 9.02
N GLU A 77 5.61 -26.16 7.69
CA GLU A 77 4.44 -26.22 6.84
C GLU A 77 3.62 -27.52 7.05
N GLU A 78 4.29 -28.67 7.14
CA GLU A 78 3.63 -29.95 7.41
C GLU A 78 2.93 -29.94 8.78
N ARG A 79 3.56 -29.36 9.79
CA ARG A 79 2.96 -29.23 11.14
C ARG A 79 1.80 -28.22 11.13
N LEU A 80 1.88 -27.12 10.38
CA LEU A 80 0.78 -26.18 10.21
C LEU A 80 -0.42 -26.85 9.49
N LEU A 81 -0.16 -27.71 8.50
CA LEU A 81 -1.21 -28.50 7.85
C LEU A 81 -1.90 -29.47 8.83
N GLU A 82 -1.12 -30.14 9.71
CA GLU A 82 -1.70 -30.98 10.77
C GLU A 82 -2.58 -30.16 11.72
N LEU A 83 -2.11 -28.99 12.16
CA LEU A 83 -2.87 -28.09 13.03
C LEU A 83 -4.15 -27.57 12.33
N PHE A 84 -4.09 -27.32 11.03
CA PHE A 84 -5.27 -26.99 10.24
C PHE A 84 -6.28 -28.13 10.23
N ARG A 85 -5.85 -29.37 9.94
CA ARG A 85 -6.70 -30.56 9.94
C ARG A 85 -7.33 -30.82 11.31
N LYS A 86 -6.65 -30.47 12.39
CA LYS A 86 -7.16 -30.52 13.77
C LYS A 86 -8.02 -29.33 14.17
N GLY A 87 -8.20 -28.35 13.26
CA GLY A 87 -9.06 -27.17 13.47
C GLY A 87 -8.45 -26.04 14.32
N TYR A 88 -7.18 -26.11 14.67
CA TYR A 88 -6.47 -25.04 15.41
C TYR A 88 -6.16 -23.84 14.51
N VAL A 89 -5.72 -24.07 13.29
CA VAL A 89 -5.49 -23.03 12.30
C VAL A 89 -6.81 -22.71 11.59
N LYS A 90 -7.16 -21.42 11.54
CA LYS A 90 -8.30 -20.91 10.77
C LYS A 90 -7.79 -20.27 9.47
N GLY A 91 -8.71 -20.02 8.52
CA GLY A 91 -8.32 -19.50 7.21
C GLY A 91 -7.79 -20.62 6.31
N THR A 92 -6.54 -20.51 5.83
CA THR A 92 -5.95 -21.49 4.92
C THR A 92 -4.50 -21.81 5.27
N VAL A 93 -4.02 -22.96 4.78
CA VAL A 93 -2.59 -23.31 4.71
C VAL A 93 -2.30 -23.64 3.26
N ALA A 94 -1.35 -22.95 2.68
CA ALA A 94 -0.90 -23.17 1.32
C ALA A 94 0.58 -23.56 1.37
N LEU A 95 0.87 -24.82 1.06
CA LEU A 95 2.20 -25.39 1.22
C LEU A 95 3.13 -24.91 0.09
N GLY A 96 4.36 -24.58 0.45
CA GLY A 96 5.48 -24.32 -0.45
C GLY A 96 6.29 -25.55 -0.83
N VAL A 97 5.79 -26.74 -0.54
CA VAL A 97 6.46 -28.00 -0.85
C VAL A 97 6.76 -28.10 -2.34
N GLY A 98 8.03 -28.19 -2.68
CA GLY A 98 8.58 -28.15 -4.05
C GLY A 98 9.22 -26.80 -4.43
N ASN A 99 9.00 -25.73 -3.66
CA ASN A 99 9.56 -24.39 -3.92
C ASN A 99 10.74 -24.05 -2.97
N GLU A 100 11.09 -24.91 -2.02
CA GLU A 100 12.10 -24.60 -1.00
C GLU A 100 13.47 -24.27 -1.61
N ALA A 101 13.81 -24.89 -2.74
CA ALA A 101 15.07 -24.61 -3.46
C ALA A 101 15.08 -23.21 -4.03
N THR A 102 13.98 -22.79 -4.69
CA THR A 102 13.81 -21.41 -5.19
C THR A 102 13.87 -20.42 -4.01
N ALA A 103 13.10 -20.68 -2.94
CA ALA A 103 13.02 -19.80 -1.78
C ALA A 103 14.39 -19.64 -1.08
N ALA A 104 15.14 -20.71 -0.87
CA ALA A 104 16.46 -20.66 -0.25
C ALA A 104 17.50 -20.00 -1.19
N GLY A 105 17.57 -20.44 -2.45
CA GLY A 105 18.54 -19.94 -3.42
C GLY A 105 18.39 -18.45 -3.71
N MET A 106 17.16 -17.95 -3.83
CA MET A 106 16.94 -16.52 -4.11
C MET A 106 17.22 -15.61 -2.92
N SER A 107 17.13 -16.13 -1.69
CA SER A 107 17.19 -15.31 -0.47
C SER A 107 18.59 -15.22 0.12
N LEU A 108 19.42 -16.26 -0.02
CA LEU A 108 20.77 -16.30 0.54
C LEU A 108 21.71 -15.18 0.04
N PRO A 109 21.61 -14.68 -1.22
CA PRO A 109 22.40 -13.54 -1.67
C PRO A 109 21.94 -12.18 -1.11
N LEU A 110 20.75 -12.10 -0.52
CA LEU A 110 20.16 -10.86 -0.02
C LEU A 110 20.63 -10.54 1.41
N ARG A 111 20.55 -9.27 1.75
CA ARG A 111 20.91 -8.74 3.06
C ARG A 111 19.65 -8.45 3.88
N PRO A 112 19.32 -9.29 4.89
CA PRO A 112 18.15 -9.10 5.73
C PRO A 112 18.12 -7.71 6.39
N GLY A 113 16.97 -7.05 6.39
CA GLY A 113 16.78 -5.71 6.94
C GLY A 113 17.43 -4.58 6.12
N ARG A 114 18.10 -4.88 5.02
CA ARG A 114 18.72 -3.91 4.12
C ARG A 114 18.08 -3.92 2.73
N ASP A 115 18.02 -5.07 2.08
CA ASP A 115 17.37 -5.21 0.78
C ASP A 115 15.84 -5.23 0.94
N VAL A 116 15.12 -4.74 -0.06
CA VAL A 116 13.66 -4.57 0.00
C VAL A 116 12.98 -5.76 -0.65
N VAL A 117 12.16 -6.47 0.09
CA VAL A 117 11.57 -7.70 -0.45
C VAL A 117 10.06 -7.78 -0.26
N SER A 118 9.39 -8.48 -1.18
CA SER A 118 8.05 -9.00 -0.98
C SER A 118 7.99 -10.45 -1.44
N LEU A 119 7.64 -11.32 -0.50
CA LEU A 119 7.64 -12.78 -0.66
C LEU A 119 6.21 -13.30 -0.74
N MET A 120 6.02 -14.45 -1.35
CA MET A 120 4.75 -15.16 -1.30
C MET A 120 4.62 -16.00 -0.02
N HIS A 121 3.41 -16.42 0.27
CA HIS A 121 3.09 -17.29 1.40
C HIS A 121 3.73 -18.68 1.32
N ARG A 122 4.20 -19.13 0.13
CA ARG A 122 4.90 -20.41 -0.07
C ARG A 122 6.41 -20.33 0.11
N ASP A 123 6.95 -19.14 0.34
CA ASP A 123 8.39 -18.89 0.44
C ASP A 123 8.88 -18.99 1.89
N PHE A 124 8.45 -20.02 2.65
CA PHE A 124 8.79 -20.14 4.06
C PHE A 124 10.31 -20.11 4.31
N ALA A 125 11.10 -20.82 3.49
CA ALA A 125 12.55 -20.79 3.61
C ALA A 125 13.11 -19.37 3.41
N ALA A 126 12.55 -18.59 2.48
CA ALA A 126 12.93 -17.20 2.27
C ALA A 126 12.54 -16.29 3.45
N HIS A 127 11.32 -16.44 3.98
CA HIS A 127 10.91 -15.70 5.17
C HIS A 127 11.84 -15.95 6.35
N LEU A 128 12.24 -17.21 6.58
CA LEU A 128 13.15 -17.62 7.65
C LEU A 128 14.55 -17.03 7.45
N LEU A 129 15.12 -17.15 6.25
CA LEU A 129 16.44 -16.59 5.91
C LEU A 129 16.49 -15.07 6.02
N LEU A 130 15.38 -14.40 5.73
CA LEU A 130 15.26 -12.94 5.82
C LEU A 130 14.74 -12.46 7.18
N GLY A 131 14.84 -13.30 8.24
CA GLY A 131 14.66 -12.90 9.63
C GLY A 131 13.27 -13.15 10.23
N ALA A 132 12.42 -13.95 9.60
CA ALA A 132 11.20 -14.42 10.28
C ALA A 132 11.54 -15.50 11.33
N GLU A 133 10.99 -15.35 12.51
CA GLU A 133 11.14 -16.34 13.58
C GLU A 133 10.07 -17.45 13.43
N PRO A 134 10.44 -18.75 13.52
CA PRO A 134 9.48 -19.87 13.45
C PRO A 134 8.29 -19.71 14.39
N TYR A 135 8.55 -19.29 15.63
CA TYR A 135 7.52 -19.02 16.63
C TYR A 135 6.51 -17.98 16.17
N ARG A 136 6.99 -16.84 15.63
CA ARG A 136 6.14 -15.74 15.15
C ARG A 136 5.31 -16.14 13.94
N LEU A 137 5.88 -16.95 13.03
CA LEU A 137 5.14 -17.52 11.91
C LEU A 137 4.01 -18.43 12.40
N VAL A 138 4.27 -19.34 13.36
CA VAL A 138 3.22 -20.17 13.93
C VAL A 138 2.15 -19.34 14.64
N CYS A 139 2.53 -18.30 15.38
CA CYS A 139 1.60 -17.36 16.00
C CYS A 139 0.68 -16.70 14.96
N GLN A 140 1.21 -16.34 13.79
CA GLN A 140 0.43 -15.75 12.69
C GLN A 140 -0.62 -16.73 12.16
N TYR A 141 -0.23 -17.98 11.92
CA TYR A 141 -1.16 -19.02 11.45
C TYR A 141 -2.21 -19.39 12.52
N LEU A 142 -1.89 -19.29 13.79
CA LEU A 142 -2.83 -19.48 14.89
C LEU A 142 -3.70 -18.23 15.15
N ALA A 143 -3.43 -17.09 14.54
CA ALA A 143 -4.08 -15.81 14.78
C ALA A 143 -4.18 -15.45 16.27
N ASN A 144 -3.09 -15.63 17.01
CA ASN A 144 -3.02 -15.36 18.44
C ASN A 144 -2.49 -13.95 18.75
N ALA A 145 -2.50 -13.56 20.03
CA ALA A 145 -2.16 -12.19 20.44
C ALA A 145 -0.69 -11.79 20.17
N GLU A 146 0.22 -12.76 20.01
CA GLU A 146 1.63 -12.53 19.71
C GLU A 146 1.97 -12.68 18.22
N SER A 147 0.95 -12.83 17.35
CA SER A 147 1.19 -12.84 15.91
C SER A 147 1.77 -11.49 15.44
N PRO A 148 2.58 -11.46 14.36
CA PRO A 148 3.11 -10.21 13.79
C PRO A 148 2.06 -9.15 13.52
N THR A 149 0.83 -9.56 13.20
CA THR A 149 -0.30 -8.67 12.89
C THR A 149 -1.31 -8.56 14.03
N HIS A 150 -1.04 -9.14 15.21
CA HIS A 150 -1.96 -9.18 16.35
C HIS A 150 -3.37 -9.71 16.00
N GLY A 151 -3.46 -10.55 14.97
CA GLY A 151 -4.71 -11.12 14.47
C GLY A 151 -5.50 -10.21 13.53
N SER A 152 -4.98 -9.05 13.15
CA SER A 152 -5.66 -8.11 12.24
C SER A 152 -5.62 -8.53 10.78
N GLU A 153 -4.67 -9.38 10.39
CA GLU A 153 -4.47 -9.77 8.99
C GLU A 153 -4.58 -11.30 8.83
N GLY A 154 -4.91 -11.72 7.61
CA GLY A 154 -4.96 -13.12 7.24
C GLY A 154 -3.64 -13.85 7.47
N ASN A 155 -3.73 -15.13 7.82
CA ASN A 155 -2.56 -15.91 8.21
C ASN A 155 -1.46 -16.03 7.15
N VAL A 156 -1.81 -15.90 5.86
CA VAL A 156 -0.84 -15.95 4.74
C VAL A 156 -0.24 -14.58 4.37
N HIS A 157 -0.77 -13.48 4.92
CA HIS A 157 -0.35 -12.11 4.61
C HIS A 157 0.58 -11.56 5.70
N HIS A 158 1.67 -12.24 5.94
CA HIS A 158 2.65 -11.80 6.94
C HIS A 158 3.88 -11.16 6.31
N GLY A 159 4.51 -10.28 7.04
CA GLY A 159 5.72 -9.57 6.67
C GLY A 159 6.33 -8.87 7.87
N ASP A 160 7.30 -8.01 7.60
CA ASP A 160 7.93 -7.12 8.58
C ASP A 160 8.43 -5.88 7.85
N VAL A 161 7.65 -4.82 7.88
CA VAL A 161 7.98 -3.56 7.19
C VAL A 161 9.28 -2.96 7.73
N SER A 162 9.53 -3.08 9.04
CA SER A 162 10.77 -2.60 9.68
C SER A 162 12.00 -3.37 9.22
N GLY A 163 11.83 -4.66 8.93
CA GLY A 163 12.82 -5.54 8.31
C GLY A 163 12.80 -5.50 6.78
N ARG A 164 12.11 -4.53 6.17
CA ARG A 164 11.98 -4.33 4.72
C ARG A 164 11.38 -5.54 3.97
N ARG A 165 10.61 -6.39 4.66
CA ARG A 165 9.83 -7.48 4.09
C ARG A 165 8.37 -7.06 4.02
N PHE A 166 7.94 -6.53 2.87
CA PHE A 166 6.58 -6.04 2.68
C PHE A 166 5.59 -7.21 2.65
N PRO A 167 4.51 -7.17 3.47
CA PRO A 167 3.52 -8.23 3.49
C PRO A 167 2.75 -8.27 2.17
N MET A 168 2.60 -9.45 1.60
CA MET A 168 1.79 -9.65 0.40
C MET A 168 0.30 -9.39 0.67
N ILE A 169 -0.45 -9.21 -0.40
CA ILE A 169 -1.92 -9.21 -0.39
C ILE A 169 -2.46 -10.24 -1.38
N SER A 170 -3.70 -10.68 -1.18
CA SER A 170 -4.34 -11.66 -2.07
C SER A 170 -4.62 -11.14 -3.48
N HIS A 171 -4.57 -9.83 -3.70
CA HIS A 171 -4.67 -9.24 -5.04
C HIS A 171 -3.32 -9.38 -5.74
N LEU A 172 -3.24 -10.42 -6.58
CA LEU A 172 -1.98 -10.82 -7.22
C LEU A 172 -1.40 -9.70 -8.09
N GLY A 173 -0.08 -9.67 -8.19
CA GLY A 173 0.65 -8.71 -9.01
C GLY A 173 0.78 -7.29 -8.44
N LYS A 174 0.32 -7.04 -7.21
CA LYS A 174 0.33 -5.70 -6.61
C LYS A 174 1.62 -5.33 -5.87
N MET A 175 2.37 -6.32 -5.40
CA MET A 175 3.56 -6.08 -4.58
C MET A 175 4.80 -5.60 -5.33
N PRO A 176 5.03 -5.94 -6.61
CA PRO A 176 6.21 -5.47 -7.34
C PRO A 176 6.35 -3.95 -7.36
N SER A 177 5.28 -3.21 -7.58
CA SER A 177 5.30 -1.74 -7.57
C SER A 177 5.76 -1.15 -6.23
N LEU A 178 5.38 -1.78 -5.09
CA LEU A 178 5.85 -1.37 -3.76
C LEU A 178 7.35 -1.60 -3.61
N VAL A 179 7.83 -2.77 -4.03
CA VAL A 179 9.28 -3.10 -3.96
C VAL A 179 10.07 -2.14 -4.84
N VAL A 180 9.57 -1.81 -6.03
CA VAL A 180 10.18 -0.80 -6.92
C VAL A 180 10.27 0.55 -6.22
N GLY A 181 9.17 1.05 -5.65
CA GLY A 181 9.13 2.33 -4.95
C GLY A 181 10.04 2.38 -3.73
N GLY A 182 10.01 1.33 -2.90
CA GLY A 182 10.88 1.22 -1.73
C GLY A 182 12.36 1.19 -2.09
N THR A 183 12.74 0.36 -3.07
CA THR A 183 14.13 0.27 -3.55
C THR A 183 14.59 1.60 -4.13
N TRP A 184 13.76 2.25 -4.94
CA TRP A 184 14.04 3.55 -5.52
C TRP A 184 14.29 4.61 -4.43
N ALA A 185 13.43 4.68 -3.41
CA ALA A 185 13.55 5.65 -2.33
C ALA A 185 14.82 5.43 -1.49
N ALA A 186 15.11 4.19 -1.09
CA ALA A 186 16.32 3.86 -0.33
C ALA A 186 17.59 4.25 -1.10
N ARG A 187 17.65 3.96 -2.41
CA ARG A 187 18.79 4.36 -3.26
C ARG A 187 18.94 5.87 -3.37
N ARG A 188 17.84 6.62 -3.44
CA ARG A 188 17.89 8.09 -3.43
C ARG A 188 18.42 8.67 -2.12
N HIS A 189 18.27 7.94 -1.03
CA HIS A 189 18.89 8.29 0.27
C HIS A 189 20.35 7.82 0.37
N GLY A 190 20.96 7.36 -0.74
CA GLY A 190 22.38 6.98 -0.80
C GLY A 190 22.63 5.54 -0.35
N GLU A 191 21.60 4.72 -0.17
CA GLU A 191 21.80 3.33 0.20
C GLU A 191 22.07 2.46 -1.04
N GLU A 192 23.04 1.56 -0.93
CA GLU A 192 23.23 0.47 -1.89
C GLU A 192 22.29 -0.67 -1.52
N VAL A 193 21.15 -0.78 -2.21
CA VAL A 193 20.11 -1.78 -1.94
C VAL A 193 19.58 -2.37 -3.24
N PHE A 194 19.06 -3.61 -3.14
CA PHE A 194 18.34 -4.31 -4.20
C PHE A 194 16.92 -4.54 -3.77
N GLY A 195 16.03 -4.65 -4.76
CA GLY A 195 14.68 -5.15 -4.55
C GLY A 195 14.57 -6.60 -5.01
N LEU A 196 13.78 -7.41 -4.31
CA LEU A 196 13.33 -8.71 -4.79
C LEU A 196 11.85 -8.86 -4.52
N THR A 197 11.12 -9.31 -5.54
CA THR A 197 9.69 -9.62 -5.40
C THR A 197 9.37 -10.93 -6.09
N VAL A 198 8.53 -11.74 -5.44
CA VAL A 198 8.16 -13.07 -5.93
C VAL A 198 6.72 -13.09 -6.37
N ILE A 199 6.46 -13.71 -7.50
CA ILE A 199 5.11 -13.97 -8.00
C ILE A 199 4.99 -15.41 -8.52
N GLY A 200 3.77 -15.94 -8.55
CA GLY A 200 3.46 -17.16 -9.30
C GLY A 200 3.23 -16.87 -10.79
N ASP A 201 3.27 -17.93 -11.61
CA ASP A 201 3.01 -17.86 -13.06
C ASP A 201 1.68 -17.17 -13.40
N GLY A 202 0.60 -17.46 -12.67
CA GLY A 202 -0.71 -16.83 -12.88
C GLY A 202 -0.72 -15.33 -12.63
N ALA A 203 0.00 -14.85 -11.63
CA ALA A 203 0.11 -13.43 -11.32
C ALA A 203 0.78 -12.63 -12.44
N SER A 204 1.64 -13.28 -13.24
CA SER A 204 2.35 -12.64 -14.35
C SER A 204 1.41 -12.11 -15.46
N SER A 205 0.13 -12.51 -15.45
CA SER A 205 -0.89 -12.06 -16.41
C SER A 205 -1.63 -10.80 -15.95
N THR A 206 -1.36 -10.28 -14.76
CA THR A 206 -2.00 -9.05 -14.27
C THR A 206 -1.35 -7.81 -14.88
N GLY A 207 -2.16 -6.78 -15.18
CA GLY A 207 -1.67 -5.54 -15.81
C GLY A 207 -0.56 -4.86 -15.01
N GLU A 208 -0.68 -4.81 -13.68
CA GLU A 208 0.28 -4.10 -12.83
C GLU A 208 1.69 -4.72 -12.80
N ILE A 209 1.85 -6.01 -13.12
CA ILE A 209 3.19 -6.58 -13.33
C ILE A 209 3.89 -5.89 -14.51
N HIS A 210 3.17 -5.69 -15.62
CA HIS A 210 3.68 -5.01 -16.80
C HIS A 210 3.98 -3.54 -16.52
N GLU A 211 3.09 -2.87 -15.81
CA GLU A 211 3.29 -1.50 -15.33
C GLU A 211 4.53 -1.38 -14.44
N SER A 212 4.67 -2.26 -13.45
CA SER A 212 5.77 -2.26 -12.47
C SER A 212 7.13 -2.49 -13.13
N LEU A 213 7.21 -3.44 -14.07
CA LEU A 213 8.47 -3.74 -14.80
C LEU A 213 8.86 -2.59 -15.72
N ASN A 214 7.90 -2.00 -16.43
CA ASN A 214 8.16 -0.83 -17.26
C ASN A 214 8.61 0.36 -16.40
N LEU A 215 7.92 0.65 -15.30
CA LEU A 215 8.27 1.70 -14.35
C LEU A 215 9.69 1.50 -13.79
N ALA A 216 10.02 0.28 -13.35
CA ALA A 216 11.34 -0.06 -12.84
C ALA A 216 12.44 0.10 -13.91
N SER A 217 12.15 -0.28 -15.17
CA SER A 217 13.07 -0.15 -16.28
C SER A 217 13.35 1.33 -16.63
N VAL A 218 12.30 2.13 -16.77
CA VAL A 218 12.41 3.58 -17.06
C VAL A 218 13.26 4.29 -15.99
N HIS A 219 13.02 3.99 -14.71
CA HIS A 219 13.74 4.60 -13.58
C HIS A 219 15.01 3.84 -13.17
N LYS A 220 15.40 2.80 -13.91
CA LYS A 220 16.62 2.00 -13.65
C LYS A 220 16.71 1.50 -12.21
N VAL A 221 15.60 1.01 -11.67
CA VAL A 221 15.54 0.49 -10.31
C VAL A 221 16.00 -0.97 -10.31
N PRO A 222 17.03 -1.35 -9.53
CA PRO A 222 17.55 -2.72 -9.50
C PRO A 222 16.64 -3.62 -8.67
N VAL A 223 15.59 -4.12 -9.30
CA VAL A 223 14.61 -5.05 -8.72
C VAL A 223 14.58 -6.35 -9.50
N LEU A 224 14.77 -7.46 -8.81
CA LEU A 224 14.61 -8.80 -9.34
C LEU A 224 13.17 -9.27 -9.16
N LEU A 225 12.47 -9.50 -10.27
CA LEU A 225 11.20 -10.24 -10.27
C LEU A 225 11.50 -11.73 -10.42
N VAL A 226 11.23 -12.50 -9.38
CA VAL A 226 11.26 -13.97 -9.41
C VAL A 226 9.87 -14.48 -9.75
N ILE A 227 9.76 -15.31 -10.77
CA ILE A 227 8.52 -15.98 -11.16
C ILE A 227 8.64 -17.45 -10.81
N GLU A 228 7.92 -17.90 -9.78
CA GLU A 228 7.74 -19.33 -9.49
C GLU A 228 6.74 -19.92 -10.47
N ASN A 229 7.25 -20.45 -11.57
CA ASN A 229 6.41 -21.12 -12.56
C ASN A 229 6.13 -22.55 -12.14
N ASN A 230 5.05 -22.72 -11.37
CA ASN A 230 4.64 -24.01 -10.84
C ASN A 230 3.55 -24.69 -11.69
N HIS A 231 3.38 -24.24 -12.94
CA HIS A 231 2.49 -24.75 -13.98
C HIS A 231 0.98 -24.57 -13.75
N TYR A 232 0.55 -24.08 -12.60
CA TYR A 232 -0.88 -23.94 -12.29
C TYR A 232 -1.20 -22.69 -11.48
N SER A 233 -2.11 -21.87 -12.00
CA SER A 233 -2.77 -20.81 -11.24
C SER A 233 -4.04 -21.38 -10.61
N PHE A 234 -3.97 -21.78 -9.33
CA PHE A 234 -4.95 -22.66 -8.69
C PHE A 234 -5.08 -23.96 -9.48
N SER A 235 -6.17 -24.17 -10.24
CA SER A 235 -6.40 -25.33 -11.12
C SER A 235 -6.19 -25.03 -12.62
N THR A 236 -5.98 -23.78 -12.97
CA THR A 236 -5.82 -23.34 -14.36
C THR A 236 -4.37 -23.54 -14.81
N PRO A 237 -4.14 -24.38 -15.84
CA PRO A 237 -2.79 -24.62 -16.33
C PRO A 237 -2.20 -23.38 -17.05
N THR A 238 -0.89 -23.30 -17.10
CA THR A 238 -0.16 -22.20 -17.75
C THR A 238 -0.50 -21.99 -19.21
N SER A 239 -0.90 -23.04 -19.92
CA SER A 239 -1.36 -22.96 -21.32
C SER A 239 -2.61 -22.09 -21.51
N ALA A 240 -3.39 -21.85 -20.42
CA ALA A 240 -4.53 -20.95 -20.41
C ALA A 240 -4.19 -19.57 -19.80
N GLN A 241 -2.96 -19.35 -19.34
CA GLN A 241 -2.53 -18.10 -18.70
C GLN A 241 -1.68 -17.23 -19.61
N TYR A 242 -0.81 -17.84 -20.42
CA TYR A 242 0.06 -17.10 -21.32
C TYR A 242 0.45 -17.93 -22.55
N HIS A 243 0.87 -17.27 -23.64
CA HIS A 243 1.22 -17.89 -24.91
C HIS A 243 2.73 -17.90 -25.21
N CYS A 244 3.52 -17.04 -24.55
CA CYS A 244 4.97 -17.05 -24.73
C CYS A 244 5.57 -18.38 -24.26
N ARG A 245 6.72 -18.76 -24.85
CA ARG A 245 7.41 -20.02 -24.50
C ARG A 245 7.91 -20.02 -23.06
N ARG A 246 8.44 -18.88 -22.64
CA ARG A 246 8.98 -18.61 -21.30
C ARG A 246 8.45 -17.28 -20.81
N LEU A 247 8.12 -17.17 -19.53
CA LEU A 247 7.68 -15.88 -18.96
C LEU A 247 8.84 -14.88 -18.92
N SER A 248 10.09 -15.36 -18.81
CA SER A 248 11.30 -14.54 -18.91
C SER A 248 11.49 -13.88 -20.27
N ASP A 249 10.89 -14.40 -21.36
CA ASP A 249 10.94 -13.79 -22.70
C ASP A 249 10.31 -12.39 -22.73
N ARG A 250 9.37 -12.11 -21.81
CA ARG A 250 8.75 -10.78 -21.65
C ARG A 250 9.74 -9.67 -21.29
N ALA A 251 10.89 -10.02 -20.74
CA ALA A 251 11.97 -9.08 -20.40
C ALA A 251 12.42 -8.25 -21.61
N GLN A 252 12.39 -8.83 -22.83
CA GLN A 252 12.75 -8.12 -24.06
C GLN A 252 11.83 -6.89 -24.30
N GLY A 253 10.54 -7.01 -23.99
CA GLY A 253 9.59 -5.90 -24.14
C GLY A 253 9.86 -4.71 -23.24
N TYR A 254 10.58 -4.90 -22.15
CA TYR A 254 10.98 -3.84 -21.20
C TYR A 254 12.44 -3.40 -21.38
N GLY A 255 13.19 -4.03 -22.30
CA GLY A 255 14.62 -3.75 -22.49
C GLY A 255 15.50 -4.21 -21.31
N ILE A 256 15.11 -5.28 -20.61
CA ILE A 256 15.79 -5.81 -19.42
C ILE A 256 16.23 -7.26 -19.61
N THR A 257 16.99 -7.80 -18.66
CA THR A 257 17.45 -9.20 -18.68
C THR A 257 16.34 -10.14 -18.20
N GLY A 258 16.16 -11.26 -18.92
CA GLY A 258 15.31 -12.38 -18.51
C GLY A 258 16.08 -13.70 -18.55
N ARG A 259 15.91 -14.56 -17.55
CA ARG A 259 16.52 -15.89 -17.48
C ARG A 259 15.50 -16.90 -16.97
N THR A 260 15.49 -18.11 -17.56
CA THR A 260 14.72 -19.26 -17.06
C THR A 260 15.68 -20.34 -16.60
N ILE A 261 15.43 -20.90 -15.42
CA ILE A 261 16.27 -21.92 -14.78
C ILE A 261 15.44 -23.04 -14.16
N ASP A 262 16.11 -24.10 -13.71
CA ASP A 262 15.51 -25.12 -12.85
C ASP A 262 15.33 -24.59 -11.43
N GLY A 263 14.10 -24.34 -11.02
CA GLY A 263 13.76 -23.86 -9.67
C GLY A 263 13.88 -24.94 -8.59
N THR A 264 14.12 -26.22 -8.95
CA THR A 264 14.30 -27.32 -7.98
C THR A 264 15.76 -27.53 -7.58
N ASP A 265 16.71 -26.89 -8.26
CA ASP A 265 18.13 -26.87 -7.89
C ASP A 265 18.48 -25.58 -7.14
N ALA A 266 18.64 -25.68 -5.82
CA ALA A 266 18.90 -24.52 -4.98
C ALA A 266 20.22 -23.80 -5.31
N TRP A 267 21.25 -24.54 -5.76
CA TRP A 267 22.54 -23.97 -6.14
C TRP A 267 22.45 -23.21 -7.47
N GLU A 268 21.72 -23.77 -8.45
CA GLU A 268 21.45 -23.06 -9.71
C GLU A 268 20.72 -21.73 -9.48
N VAL A 269 19.68 -21.76 -8.61
CA VAL A 269 18.95 -20.53 -8.25
C VAL A 269 19.89 -19.53 -7.57
N TYR A 270 20.66 -19.96 -6.59
CA TYR A 270 21.63 -19.11 -5.87
C TYR A 270 22.63 -18.45 -6.84
N GLY A 271 23.24 -19.24 -7.69
CA GLY A 271 24.21 -18.74 -8.68
C GLY A 271 23.58 -17.74 -9.64
N ALA A 272 22.37 -18.03 -10.14
CA ALA A 272 21.65 -17.12 -11.04
C ALA A 272 21.32 -15.78 -10.37
N VAL A 273 20.88 -15.79 -9.11
CA VAL A 273 20.60 -14.56 -8.36
C VAL A 273 21.87 -13.77 -8.09
N CYS A 274 22.96 -14.43 -7.69
CA CYS A 274 24.26 -13.75 -7.52
C CYS A 274 24.70 -13.05 -8.80
N ASP A 275 24.64 -13.73 -9.96
CA ASP A 275 25.01 -13.17 -11.25
C ASP A 275 24.17 -11.94 -11.62
N ILE A 276 22.84 -12.01 -11.33
CA ILE A 276 21.92 -10.90 -11.59
C ILE A 276 22.23 -9.71 -10.67
N LEU A 277 22.44 -9.94 -9.37
CA LEU A 277 22.78 -8.88 -8.44
C LEU A 277 24.12 -8.22 -8.75
N ASP A 278 25.13 -8.98 -9.20
CA ASP A 278 26.41 -8.43 -9.63
C ASP A 278 26.22 -7.55 -10.87
N ALA A 279 25.45 -8.00 -11.86
CA ALA A 279 25.10 -7.17 -13.01
C ALA A 279 24.33 -5.90 -12.62
N MET A 280 23.43 -5.98 -11.63
CA MET A 280 22.70 -4.82 -11.10
C MET A 280 23.58 -3.82 -10.33
N ARG A 281 24.69 -4.29 -9.72
CA ARG A 281 25.69 -3.39 -9.11
C ARG A 281 26.42 -2.59 -10.18
N GLU A 282 26.84 -3.24 -11.24
CA GLU A 282 27.53 -2.58 -12.34
C GLU A 282 26.60 -1.62 -13.11
N ARG A 283 25.39 -2.10 -13.40
CA ARG A 283 24.38 -1.35 -14.17
C ARG A 283 22.99 -1.53 -13.58
N PRO A 284 22.53 -0.57 -12.77
CA PRO A 284 21.19 -0.65 -12.16
C PRO A 284 20.10 -0.79 -13.21
N ALA A 285 19.36 -1.90 -13.16
CA ALA A 285 18.20 -2.20 -14.00
C ALA A 285 17.40 -3.33 -13.36
N PRO A 286 16.08 -3.47 -13.62
CA PRO A 286 15.34 -4.64 -13.19
C PRO A 286 15.71 -5.88 -14.02
N ALA A 287 15.37 -7.07 -13.51
CA ALA A 287 15.52 -8.33 -14.21
C ALA A 287 14.37 -9.29 -13.89
N ILE A 288 14.15 -10.28 -14.75
CA ILE A 288 13.20 -11.38 -14.55
C ILE A 288 13.97 -12.69 -14.41
N LEU A 289 13.74 -13.42 -13.34
CA LEU A 289 14.19 -14.80 -13.17
C LEU A 289 12.98 -15.72 -13.08
N GLU A 290 12.79 -16.57 -14.07
CA GLU A 290 11.74 -17.60 -14.08
C GLU A 290 12.32 -18.91 -13.56
N CYS A 291 11.80 -19.38 -12.42
CA CYS A 291 12.17 -20.63 -11.79
C CYS A 291 11.10 -21.69 -12.10
N MET A 292 11.46 -22.73 -12.86
CA MET A 292 10.57 -23.81 -13.23
C MET A 292 10.44 -24.78 -12.07
N THR A 293 9.24 -24.88 -11.50
CA THR A 293 8.92 -25.76 -10.37
C THR A 293 7.60 -26.49 -10.61
N LEU A 294 7.16 -27.29 -9.65
CA LEU A 294 5.76 -27.74 -9.55
C LEU A 294 5.34 -27.69 -8.09
N ARG A 295 4.15 -27.19 -7.87
CA ARG A 295 3.47 -27.32 -6.58
C ARG A 295 3.11 -28.78 -6.34
N LEU A 296 3.83 -29.45 -5.38
CA LEU A 296 3.68 -30.89 -5.10
C LEU A 296 2.40 -31.24 -4.31
N HIS A 297 1.68 -30.24 -3.82
CA HIS A 297 0.37 -30.38 -3.19
C HIS A 297 -0.67 -29.53 -3.90
N GLY A 298 -1.94 -29.61 -3.50
CA GLY A 298 -2.99 -28.73 -3.98
C GLY A 298 -2.75 -27.25 -3.70
N HIS A 299 -3.58 -26.39 -4.21
CA HIS A 299 -3.47 -24.93 -4.03
C HIS A 299 -3.47 -24.52 -2.55
N ALA A 300 -4.30 -25.20 -1.75
CA ALA A 300 -4.43 -24.97 -0.31
C ALA A 300 -4.80 -26.28 0.38
N ALA A 301 -4.82 -26.28 1.71
CA ALA A 301 -5.05 -27.47 2.55
C ALA A 301 -6.37 -28.23 2.27
N TYR A 302 -7.36 -27.57 1.69
CA TYR A 302 -8.64 -28.14 1.30
C TYR A 302 -8.65 -28.68 -0.16
N ASP A 303 -7.62 -28.37 -0.95
CA ASP A 303 -7.52 -28.76 -2.35
C ASP A 303 -6.68 -30.02 -2.50
N LYS A 304 -7.22 -31.03 -3.16
CA LYS A 304 -6.54 -32.32 -3.38
C LYS A 304 -5.58 -32.30 -4.56
N GLY A 305 -5.70 -31.33 -5.47
CA GLY A 305 -4.87 -31.23 -6.67
C GLY A 305 -5.20 -32.25 -7.76
N ASP A 306 -6.40 -32.81 -7.76
CA ASP A 306 -6.84 -33.88 -8.70
C ASP A 306 -6.83 -33.44 -10.19
N TYR A 307 -6.68 -32.14 -10.44
CA TYR A 307 -6.52 -31.56 -11.78
C TYR A 307 -5.09 -31.65 -12.36
N VAL A 308 -4.11 -32.01 -11.54
CA VAL A 308 -2.74 -32.24 -11.99
C VAL A 308 -2.63 -33.70 -12.47
N PRO A 309 -2.16 -33.97 -13.71
CA PRO A 309 -1.99 -35.34 -14.16
C PRO A 309 -1.04 -36.11 -13.24
N ALA A 310 -1.44 -37.34 -12.85
CA ALA A 310 -0.68 -38.16 -11.91
C ALA A 310 0.78 -38.41 -12.37
N GLU A 311 0.97 -38.69 -13.66
CA GLU A 311 2.31 -38.88 -14.25
C GLU A 311 3.20 -37.63 -14.19
N LEU A 312 2.58 -36.43 -14.29
CA LEU A 312 3.29 -35.17 -14.13
C LEU A 312 3.71 -35.01 -12.68
N LEU A 313 2.80 -35.22 -11.74
CA LEU A 313 3.04 -35.10 -10.31
C LEU A 313 4.14 -36.09 -9.87
N GLU A 314 4.10 -37.35 -10.30
CA GLU A 314 5.11 -38.35 -10.00
C GLU A 314 6.50 -37.94 -10.49
N ARG A 315 6.63 -37.46 -11.73
CA ARG A 315 7.90 -36.95 -12.26
C ARG A 315 8.48 -35.80 -11.44
N TRP A 316 7.63 -34.92 -10.92
CA TRP A 316 8.07 -33.80 -10.10
C TRP A 316 8.41 -34.21 -8.68
N TRP A 317 7.75 -35.23 -8.08
CA TRP A 317 8.15 -35.81 -6.81
C TRP A 317 9.56 -36.41 -6.87
N GLN A 318 9.98 -36.95 -8.00
CA GLN A 318 11.36 -37.41 -8.22
C GLN A 318 12.37 -36.26 -8.22
N ARG A 319 11.90 -35.04 -8.38
CA ARG A 319 12.69 -33.79 -8.38
C ARG A 319 12.45 -32.98 -7.09
N ASP A 320 11.92 -33.59 -6.04
CA ASP A 320 11.75 -32.89 -4.77
C ASP A 320 13.07 -32.27 -4.33
N PRO A 321 13.13 -30.93 -4.14
CA PRO A 321 14.37 -30.23 -3.84
C PRO A 321 15.01 -30.64 -2.51
N LEU A 322 14.20 -31.09 -1.54
CA LEU A 322 14.73 -31.38 -0.21
C LEU A 322 15.60 -32.64 -0.17
N PRO A 323 15.19 -33.84 -0.67
CA PRO A 323 16.06 -34.99 -0.78
C PRO A 323 17.26 -34.75 -1.70
N HIS A 324 17.11 -33.94 -2.74
CA HIS A 324 18.20 -33.56 -3.62
C HIS A 324 19.27 -32.75 -2.87
N THR A 325 18.87 -31.72 -2.15
CA THR A 325 19.77 -30.87 -1.37
C THR A 325 20.42 -31.63 -0.20
N ARG A 326 19.71 -32.58 0.44
CA ARG A 326 20.27 -33.47 1.47
C ARG A 326 21.42 -34.31 0.93
N ARG A 327 21.25 -34.88 -0.26
CA ARG A 327 22.29 -35.65 -0.91
C ARG A 327 23.52 -34.80 -1.23
N ARG A 328 23.32 -33.58 -1.73
CA ARG A 328 24.40 -32.64 -2.02
C ARG A 328 25.13 -32.19 -0.75
N LEU A 329 24.44 -32.01 0.37
CA LEU A 329 25.05 -31.76 1.67
C LEU A 329 26.02 -32.87 2.05
N GLN A 330 25.66 -34.13 1.81
CA GLN A 330 26.50 -35.26 2.07
C GLN A 330 27.70 -35.40 1.11
N GLU A 331 27.43 -35.32 -0.21
CA GLU A 331 28.42 -35.52 -1.25
C GLU A 331 29.45 -34.38 -1.36
N ILE A 332 29.02 -33.14 -1.15
CA ILE A 332 29.80 -31.91 -1.41
C ILE A 332 30.30 -31.30 -0.10
N SER A 333 29.42 -31.10 0.87
CA SER A 333 29.80 -30.50 2.16
C SER A 333 30.40 -31.50 3.13
N GLY A 334 30.42 -32.80 2.78
CA GLY A 334 31.10 -33.86 3.57
C GLY A 334 30.42 -34.23 4.90
N PHE A 335 29.13 -33.91 5.06
CA PHE A 335 28.38 -34.31 6.27
C PHE A 335 28.15 -35.83 6.32
N SER A 336 28.44 -36.45 7.43
CA SER A 336 28.06 -37.86 7.66
C SER A 336 26.55 -38.00 7.86
N GLU A 337 26.03 -39.21 7.65
CA GLU A 337 24.60 -39.49 7.89
C GLU A 337 24.20 -39.21 9.34
N GLU A 338 25.09 -39.49 10.31
CA GLU A 338 24.87 -39.20 11.73
C GLU A 338 24.76 -37.68 11.98
N GLN A 339 25.66 -36.89 11.40
CA GLN A 339 25.60 -35.42 11.51
C GLN A 339 24.32 -34.84 10.88
N ILE A 340 23.88 -35.38 9.75
CA ILE A 340 22.61 -34.97 9.12
C ILE A 340 21.43 -35.37 10.02
N ALA A 341 21.41 -36.56 10.57
CA ALA A 341 20.34 -36.99 11.47
C ALA A 341 20.27 -36.16 12.76
N ASP A 342 21.42 -35.75 13.30
CA ASP A 342 21.48 -34.85 14.46
C ASP A 342 20.93 -33.46 14.12
N LEU A 343 21.25 -32.92 12.95
CA LEU A 343 20.75 -31.65 12.45
C LEU A 343 19.23 -31.71 12.22
N GLU A 344 18.72 -32.76 11.59
CA GLU A 344 17.29 -32.97 11.37
C GLU A 344 16.52 -33.06 12.69
N ARG A 345 17.09 -33.77 13.69
CA ARG A 345 16.51 -33.87 15.04
C ARG A 345 16.43 -32.52 15.74
N ALA A 346 17.47 -31.71 15.64
CA ALA A 346 17.49 -30.37 16.21
C ALA A 346 16.45 -29.45 15.58
N VAL A 347 16.26 -29.55 14.27
CA VAL A 347 15.21 -28.80 13.55
C VAL A 347 13.82 -29.25 14.03
N GLU A 348 13.58 -30.56 14.20
CA GLU A 348 12.30 -31.05 14.74
C GLU A 348 12.02 -30.54 16.16
N GLU A 349 13.04 -30.48 17.01
CA GLU A 349 12.91 -29.89 18.34
C GLU A 349 12.58 -28.42 18.32
N GLU A 350 13.16 -27.63 17.40
CA GLU A 350 12.84 -26.23 17.20
C GLU A 350 11.39 -26.04 16.74
N VAL A 351 10.95 -26.82 15.75
CA VAL A 351 9.56 -26.80 15.26
C VAL A 351 8.59 -27.13 16.39
N GLN A 352 8.86 -28.19 17.15
CA GLN A 352 8.00 -28.61 18.26
C GLN A 352 7.96 -27.54 19.36
N THR A 353 9.08 -26.89 19.64
CA THR A 353 9.20 -25.82 20.63
C THR A 353 8.38 -24.61 20.19
N ALA A 354 8.53 -24.17 18.93
CA ALA A 354 7.80 -23.05 18.36
C ALA A 354 6.28 -23.28 18.42
N ILE A 355 5.83 -24.46 18.02
CA ILE A 355 4.41 -24.84 18.04
C ILE A 355 3.88 -24.88 19.48
N THR A 356 4.59 -25.54 20.38
CA THR A 356 4.15 -25.68 21.77
C THR A 356 4.05 -24.32 22.46
N ALA A 357 5.00 -23.44 22.23
CA ALA A 357 4.99 -22.09 22.76
C ALA A 357 3.81 -21.27 22.17
N ALA A 358 3.64 -21.29 20.84
CA ALA A 358 2.60 -20.54 20.16
C ALA A 358 1.17 -21.01 20.54
N MET A 359 0.96 -22.30 20.77
CA MET A 359 -0.34 -22.83 21.19
C MET A 359 -0.73 -22.41 22.62
N ARG A 360 0.21 -21.98 23.45
CA ARG A 360 -0.07 -21.47 24.82
C ARG A 360 -0.48 -20.01 24.82
N VAL A 361 -0.27 -19.29 23.72
CA VAL A 361 -0.61 -17.88 23.62
C VAL A 361 -2.12 -17.71 23.47
N ALA A 362 -2.68 -16.76 24.24
CA ALA A 362 -4.10 -16.45 24.19
C ALA A 362 -4.51 -15.84 22.83
N ARG A 363 -5.80 -15.96 22.49
CA ARG A 363 -6.41 -15.21 21.38
C ARG A 363 -6.39 -13.71 21.70
N PRO A 364 -6.39 -12.82 20.68
CA PRO A 364 -6.52 -11.39 20.90
C PRO A 364 -7.82 -11.07 21.67
N ASP A 365 -7.75 -10.18 22.67
CA ASP A 365 -8.93 -9.65 23.35
C ASP A 365 -9.51 -8.49 22.54
N PRO A 366 -10.73 -8.59 21.97
CA PRO A 366 -11.32 -7.54 21.15
C PRO A 366 -11.46 -6.19 21.87
N ARG A 367 -11.50 -6.20 23.21
CA ARG A 367 -11.63 -4.97 24.03
C ARG A 367 -10.29 -4.24 24.19
N LYS A 368 -9.16 -4.92 23.92
CA LYS A 368 -7.80 -4.40 24.01
C LYS A 368 -7.17 -4.19 22.65
N HIS A 369 -7.83 -4.67 21.59
CA HIS A 369 -7.35 -4.53 20.21
C HIS A 369 -7.41 -3.06 19.79
N ASP A 370 -6.37 -2.61 19.13
CA ASP A 370 -6.36 -1.29 18.49
C ASP A 370 -7.13 -1.36 17.16
N TRP A 371 -8.33 -0.77 17.17
CA TRP A 371 -9.21 -0.67 16.01
C TRP A 371 -8.93 0.57 15.15
N SER A 372 -7.83 1.30 15.42
CA SER A 372 -7.49 2.50 14.69
C SER A 372 -7.11 2.15 13.25
N VAL A 373 -7.68 2.90 12.31
CA VAL A 373 -7.36 2.84 10.89
C VAL A 373 -6.43 3.98 10.46
N TYR A 374 -6.19 4.93 11.36
CA TYR A 374 -5.29 6.07 11.17
C TYR A 374 -4.15 6.03 12.17
N ALA A 375 -2.93 6.27 11.66
CA ALA A 375 -1.79 6.57 12.50
C ALA A 375 -1.95 7.95 13.12
N TYR A 376 -1.34 8.16 14.27
CA TYR A 376 -1.24 9.48 14.90
C TYR A 376 0.22 9.88 15.04
N SER A 377 0.53 11.11 14.66
CA SER A 377 1.78 11.78 15.00
C SER A 377 1.49 13.25 15.24
N SER A 378 2.20 13.89 16.15
CA SER A 378 2.15 15.34 16.27
C SER A 378 2.64 15.98 14.96
N PRO A 379 1.89 16.93 14.39
CA PRO A 379 2.33 17.61 13.19
C PRO A 379 3.62 18.39 13.45
N PRO A 380 4.53 18.47 12.45
CA PRO A 380 5.73 19.30 12.58
C PRO A 380 5.36 20.78 12.55
N ALA A 381 6.26 21.63 13.04
CA ALA A 381 6.14 23.06 12.83
C ALA A 381 6.36 23.37 11.34
N VAL A 382 5.46 24.11 10.74
CA VAL A 382 5.50 24.52 9.33
C VAL A 382 5.57 26.05 9.27
N LYS A 383 6.31 26.59 8.28
CA LYS A 383 6.44 28.04 8.12
C LYS A 383 5.11 28.65 7.74
N PRO A 384 4.77 29.85 8.26
CA PRO A 384 3.63 30.63 7.78
C PRO A 384 3.79 30.99 6.30
N PHE A 385 2.65 31.22 5.64
CA PHE A 385 2.61 31.66 4.25
C PHE A 385 1.50 32.66 4.01
N GLN A 386 1.79 33.75 3.30
CA GLN A 386 0.82 34.76 2.93
C GLN A 386 0.93 35.13 1.46
N ALA A 387 -0.23 35.25 0.81
CA ALA A 387 -0.33 35.76 -0.56
C ALA A 387 -1.70 36.42 -0.79
N ARG A 388 -1.78 37.39 -1.70
CA ARG A 388 -3.02 38.16 -1.97
C ARG A 388 -3.51 37.95 -3.39
N LYS A 389 -4.82 37.85 -3.57
CA LYS A 389 -5.51 37.70 -4.86
C LYS A 389 -4.99 36.52 -5.70
N VAL A 390 -4.71 35.41 -5.03
CA VAL A 390 -4.18 34.18 -5.63
C VAL A 390 -5.30 33.40 -6.29
N LYS A 391 -5.12 32.95 -7.53
CA LYS A 391 -6.03 32.00 -8.17
C LYS A 391 -5.90 30.62 -7.50
N ASN A 392 -6.99 29.83 -7.47
CA ASN A 392 -6.93 28.50 -6.85
C ASN A 392 -5.85 27.59 -7.49
N GLY A 393 -5.65 27.68 -8.82
CA GLY A 393 -4.56 26.95 -9.48
C GLY A 393 -3.15 27.42 -9.07
N ASP A 394 -2.99 28.73 -8.80
CA ASP A 394 -1.73 29.24 -8.24
C ASP A 394 -1.59 28.89 -6.76
N ALA A 395 -2.68 28.74 -6.00
CA ALA A 395 -2.64 28.25 -4.62
C ALA A 395 -2.09 26.82 -4.55
N VAL A 396 -2.47 25.94 -5.50
CA VAL A 396 -1.85 24.61 -5.65
C VAL A 396 -0.34 24.73 -5.83
N LYS A 397 0.09 25.57 -6.79
CA LYS A 397 1.52 25.78 -7.06
C LYS A 397 2.26 26.31 -5.83
N HIS A 398 1.68 27.28 -5.11
CA HIS A 398 2.29 27.81 -3.89
C HIS A 398 2.41 26.77 -2.79
N ALA A 399 1.41 25.89 -2.61
CA ALA A 399 1.45 24.83 -1.64
C ALA A 399 2.56 23.81 -1.98
N LEU A 400 2.64 23.37 -3.25
CA LEU A 400 3.67 22.45 -3.72
C LEU A 400 5.08 23.06 -3.59
N ASP A 401 5.23 24.33 -3.96
CA ASP A 401 6.50 25.05 -3.81
C ASP A 401 6.91 25.17 -2.34
N HIS A 402 5.96 25.49 -1.47
CA HIS A 402 6.19 25.56 -0.01
C HIS A 402 6.66 24.22 0.57
N ILE A 403 5.97 23.12 0.19
CA ILE A 403 6.31 21.75 0.60
C ILE A 403 7.70 21.34 0.10
N LEU A 404 7.95 21.51 -1.20
CA LEU A 404 9.21 21.11 -1.83
C LEU A 404 10.42 21.93 -1.30
N ALA A 405 10.22 23.20 -0.97
CA ALA A 405 11.24 24.04 -0.39
C ALA A 405 11.56 23.66 1.06
N ASP A 406 10.56 23.24 1.83
CA ASP A 406 10.71 22.95 3.26
C ASP A 406 11.20 21.52 3.52
N ASN A 407 10.75 20.54 2.71
CA ASN A 407 11.05 19.14 2.96
C ASN A 407 11.94 18.52 1.85
N PRO A 408 13.23 18.20 2.12
CA PRO A 408 14.13 17.62 1.12
C PRO A 408 13.77 16.19 0.70
N ARG A 409 12.92 15.49 1.47
CA ARG A 409 12.44 14.14 1.13
C ARG A 409 11.16 14.16 0.29
N ALA A 410 10.53 15.34 0.11
CA ALA A 410 9.36 15.51 -0.73
C ALA A 410 9.72 15.39 -2.21
N PHE A 411 8.87 14.73 -2.97
CA PHE A 411 8.89 14.76 -4.43
C PHE A 411 7.47 14.73 -4.98
N LEU A 412 7.28 15.41 -6.11
CA LEU A 412 6.06 15.40 -6.88
C LEU A 412 6.23 14.46 -8.07
N ALA A 413 5.29 13.57 -8.26
CA ALA A 413 5.25 12.65 -9.40
C ALA A 413 3.85 12.60 -10.00
N GLY A 414 3.78 12.31 -11.28
CA GLY A 414 2.52 12.22 -12.03
C GLY A 414 2.79 12.26 -13.52
N LEU A 415 1.71 12.35 -14.31
CA LEU A 415 1.82 12.50 -15.76
C LEU A 415 1.93 13.99 -16.09
N ASP A 416 2.91 14.34 -16.94
CA ASP A 416 3.12 15.71 -17.45
C ASP A 416 3.35 16.77 -16.34
N VAL A 417 3.70 16.38 -15.12
CA VAL A 417 3.96 17.31 -14.01
C VAL A 417 5.27 18.06 -14.14
N GLY A 418 6.20 17.55 -14.93
CA GLY A 418 7.54 18.10 -15.17
C GLY A 418 7.54 19.38 -15.97
N VAL A 419 8.22 19.39 -17.13
CA VAL A 419 8.40 20.56 -17.98
C VAL A 419 7.06 21.16 -18.42
N TYR A 420 6.06 20.32 -18.70
CA TYR A 420 4.73 20.79 -19.11
C TYR A 420 3.98 21.49 -17.98
N GLY A 421 4.19 21.08 -16.72
CA GLY A 421 3.64 21.70 -15.52
C GLY A 421 2.22 21.27 -15.18
N ALA A 422 1.90 20.01 -15.38
CA ALA A 422 0.60 19.35 -15.23
C ALA A 422 -0.46 19.75 -16.27
N ALA A 423 -1.52 18.95 -16.42
CA ALA A 423 -2.59 19.14 -17.38
C ALA A 423 -3.24 20.55 -17.27
N PHE A 424 -3.39 21.04 -16.05
CA PHE A 424 -4.00 22.34 -15.74
C PHE A 424 -2.98 23.44 -15.39
N LYS A 425 -1.67 23.22 -15.65
CA LYS A 425 -0.58 24.17 -15.37
C LYS A 425 -0.37 24.50 -13.89
N THR A 426 -0.94 23.73 -12.99
CA THR A 426 -0.83 23.90 -11.53
C THR A 426 0.56 23.63 -10.98
N CYS A 427 1.45 22.98 -11.76
CA CYS A 427 2.83 22.66 -11.40
C CYS A 427 3.86 23.46 -12.21
N LYS A 428 3.43 24.41 -13.06
CA LYS A 428 4.31 25.14 -13.99
C LYS A 428 5.45 25.86 -13.26
N GLY A 429 6.71 25.58 -13.67
CA GLY A 429 7.93 26.19 -13.15
C GLY A 429 8.51 25.46 -11.93
N LEU A 430 7.82 24.45 -11.35
CA LEU A 430 8.38 23.65 -10.27
C LEU A 430 9.55 22.77 -10.75
N PHE A 431 9.43 22.21 -11.96
CA PHE A 431 10.51 21.43 -12.58
C PHE A 431 11.79 22.26 -12.75
N ASP A 432 11.68 23.50 -13.23
CA ASP A 432 12.83 24.38 -13.41
C ASP A 432 13.52 24.71 -12.09
N ARG A 433 12.74 24.78 -11.00
CA ARG A 433 13.25 25.12 -9.67
C ARG A 433 13.86 23.93 -8.92
N TYR A 434 13.24 22.75 -9.00
CA TYR A 434 13.58 21.58 -8.17
C TYR A 434 14.24 20.44 -8.94
N GLY A 435 14.20 20.49 -10.27
CA GLY A 435 14.84 19.50 -11.15
C GLY A 435 14.09 18.18 -11.29
N PRO A 436 14.60 17.31 -12.18
CA PRO A 436 13.97 16.02 -12.51
C PRO A 436 13.97 15.00 -11.37
N ASP A 437 14.77 15.23 -10.35
CA ASP A 437 14.80 14.39 -9.17
C ASP A 437 13.65 14.65 -8.20
N ARG A 438 13.06 15.82 -8.23
CA ARG A 438 12.03 16.25 -7.28
C ARG A 438 10.67 16.46 -7.93
N VAL A 439 10.61 16.69 -9.23
CA VAL A 439 9.40 16.82 -10.03
C VAL A 439 9.53 15.87 -11.21
N ILE A 440 8.81 14.75 -11.15
CA ILE A 440 9.12 13.56 -11.94
C ILE A 440 7.93 13.20 -12.84
N ASP A 441 8.15 13.25 -14.14
CA ASP A 441 7.20 12.68 -15.11
C ASP A 441 7.25 11.15 -15.04
N MET A 442 6.11 10.52 -14.90
CA MET A 442 5.94 9.08 -14.75
C MET A 442 5.29 8.47 -16.00
N PRO A 443 5.54 7.20 -16.30
CA PRO A 443 4.78 6.51 -17.34
C PRO A 443 3.31 6.35 -16.92
N LEU A 444 2.41 6.15 -17.90
CA LEU A 444 0.98 5.87 -17.71
C LEU A 444 0.81 4.49 -17.04
N CYS A 445 0.59 4.50 -15.73
CA CYS A 445 0.43 3.27 -14.94
C CYS A 445 -0.12 3.57 -13.53
N GLU A 446 -1.34 4.08 -13.45
CA GLU A 446 -1.95 4.63 -12.23
C GLU A 446 -1.88 3.68 -11.04
N SER A 447 -2.16 2.38 -11.27
CA SER A 447 -2.11 1.38 -10.21
C SER A 447 -0.69 1.19 -9.67
N ALA A 448 0.29 1.00 -10.55
CA ALA A 448 1.70 0.83 -10.14
C ALA A 448 2.26 2.10 -9.50
N LEU A 449 1.84 3.30 -9.94
CA LEU A 449 2.26 4.55 -9.31
C LEU A 449 1.82 4.62 -7.85
N VAL A 450 0.59 4.26 -7.52
CA VAL A 450 0.13 4.21 -6.13
C VAL A 450 0.95 3.23 -5.30
N GLY A 451 1.21 2.03 -5.82
CA GLY A 451 2.06 1.05 -5.17
C GLY A 451 3.49 1.56 -4.97
N PHE A 452 4.05 2.23 -5.98
CA PHE A 452 5.37 2.89 -5.89
C PHE A 452 5.41 3.96 -4.78
N MET A 453 4.39 4.81 -4.68
CA MET A 453 4.31 5.83 -3.62
C MET A 453 4.21 5.20 -2.23
N LEU A 454 3.41 4.14 -2.09
CA LEU A 454 3.35 3.38 -0.83
C LEU A 454 4.73 2.84 -0.46
N GLY A 455 5.39 2.12 -1.37
CA GLY A 455 6.72 1.56 -1.12
C GLY A 455 7.77 2.64 -0.79
N ALA A 456 7.79 3.73 -1.55
CA ALA A 456 8.69 4.86 -1.33
C ALA A 456 8.48 5.50 0.05
N SER A 457 7.24 5.66 0.48
CA SER A 457 6.91 6.22 1.79
C SER A 457 7.41 5.36 2.96
N GLN A 458 7.43 4.03 2.79
CA GLN A 458 7.92 3.11 3.82
C GLN A 458 9.45 3.19 4.00
N LEU A 459 10.18 3.68 3.01
CA LEU A 459 11.64 3.88 3.05
C LEU A 459 12.03 5.37 3.22
N GLY A 460 11.13 6.16 3.82
CA GLY A 460 11.41 7.50 4.30
C GLY A 460 11.26 8.62 3.27
N ALA A 461 10.83 8.34 2.04
CA ALA A 461 10.43 9.39 1.11
C ALA A 461 9.07 9.99 1.48
N ARG A 462 8.79 11.20 0.98
CA ARG A 462 7.53 11.92 1.20
C ARG A 462 6.88 12.22 -0.16
N PRO A 463 6.14 11.27 -0.73
CA PRO A 463 5.60 11.38 -2.08
C PRO A 463 4.33 12.23 -2.15
N ILE A 464 4.23 12.96 -3.27
CA ILE A 464 3.01 13.61 -3.76
C ILE A 464 2.73 13.01 -5.14
N LEU A 465 1.58 12.38 -5.31
CA LEU A 465 1.12 11.84 -6.60
C LEU A 465 -0.03 12.69 -7.13
N GLU A 466 0.12 13.22 -8.35
CA GLU A 466 -0.96 13.82 -9.09
C GLU A 466 -1.57 12.81 -10.07
N PHE A 467 -2.85 12.52 -9.93
CA PHE A 467 -3.66 11.98 -11.03
C PHE A 467 -4.03 13.13 -11.97
N GLN A 468 -3.98 12.92 -13.28
CA GLN A 468 -4.41 13.99 -14.21
C GLN A 468 -5.88 14.36 -14.02
N PHE A 469 -6.72 13.38 -13.74
CA PHE A 469 -8.14 13.49 -13.41
C PHE A 469 -8.50 12.51 -12.32
N ALA A 470 -9.45 12.87 -11.46
CA ALA A 470 -9.98 11.97 -10.44
C ALA A 470 -10.58 10.70 -11.06
N ASP A 471 -11.13 10.80 -12.26
CA ASP A 471 -11.67 9.69 -13.05
C ASP A 471 -10.65 8.57 -13.23
N PHE A 472 -9.38 8.90 -13.51
CA PHE A 472 -8.31 7.93 -13.73
C PHE A 472 -7.84 7.24 -12.45
N SER A 473 -8.14 7.80 -11.29
CA SER A 473 -7.83 7.13 -10.02
C SER A 473 -8.58 5.80 -9.84
N ALA A 474 -9.65 5.58 -10.62
CA ALA A 474 -10.39 4.32 -10.63
C ALA A 474 -9.51 3.12 -11.06
N GLU A 475 -8.51 3.30 -11.92
CA GLU A 475 -7.54 2.26 -12.31
C GLU A 475 -6.71 1.77 -11.11
N ALA A 476 -6.60 2.57 -10.05
CA ALA A 476 -5.81 2.26 -8.86
C ALA A 476 -6.65 1.78 -7.66
N VAL A 477 -7.93 1.42 -7.83
CA VAL A 477 -8.83 1.07 -6.71
C VAL A 477 -8.24 0.01 -5.78
N THR A 478 -7.63 -1.03 -6.32
CA THR A 478 -7.02 -2.08 -5.49
C THR A 478 -5.82 -1.54 -4.69
N GLN A 479 -4.92 -0.81 -5.33
CA GLN A 479 -3.75 -0.27 -4.63
C GLN A 479 -4.12 0.82 -3.63
N LEU A 480 -4.90 1.82 -4.06
CA LEU A 480 -5.23 2.96 -3.21
C LEU A 480 -6.25 2.59 -2.13
N GLY A 481 -7.34 1.90 -2.50
CA GLY A 481 -8.41 1.55 -1.56
C GLY A 481 -8.04 0.39 -0.64
N LEU A 482 -7.64 -0.76 -1.22
CA LEU A 482 -7.47 -2.00 -0.45
C LEU A 482 -6.05 -2.14 0.13
N ASN A 483 -5.01 -1.66 -0.54
CA ASN A 483 -3.65 -1.79 -0.02
C ASN A 483 -3.26 -0.56 0.84
N VAL A 484 -3.24 0.63 0.27
CA VAL A 484 -2.90 1.88 0.98
C VAL A 484 -3.89 2.15 2.12
N GLY A 485 -5.20 2.11 1.85
CA GLY A 485 -6.25 2.41 2.84
C GLY A 485 -6.32 1.43 4.01
N THR A 486 -5.77 0.22 3.88
CA THR A 486 -5.73 -0.76 4.98
C THR A 486 -4.33 -0.95 5.56
N TRP A 487 -3.31 -0.32 5.01
CA TRP A 487 -1.92 -0.58 5.35
C TRP A 487 -1.63 -0.40 6.85
N TYR A 488 -2.05 0.73 7.42
CA TYR A 488 -1.84 0.99 8.85
C TYR A 488 -2.51 -0.07 9.73
N PHE A 489 -3.78 -0.39 9.47
CA PHE A 489 -4.51 -1.41 10.23
C PHE A 489 -3.85 -2.78 10.21
N ARG A 490 -3.25 -3.17 9.06
CA ARG A 490 -2.60 -4.47 8.87
C ARG A 490 -1.18 -4.53 9.41
N THR A 491 -0.45 -3.41 9.34
CA THR A 491 1.01 -3.42 9.59
C THR A 491 1.44 -2.55 10.78
N GLY A 492 0.58 -1.64 11.24
CA GLY A 492 0.94 -0.61 12.22
C GLY A 492 1.85 0.50 11.66
N CYS A 493 2.14 0.50 10.36
CA CYS A 493 3.03 1.47 9.74
C CYS A 493 2.23 2.59 9.06
N SER A 494 2.64 3.84 9.29
CA SER A 494 2.04 5.02 8.67
C SER A 494 2.26 5.06 7.14
N VAL A 495 1.37 5.77 6.43
CA VAL A 495 1.46 5.95 4.96
C VAL A 495 1.37 7.44 4.63
N PRO A 496 2.46 8.21 4.79
CA PRO A 496 2.48 9.64 4.57
C PRO A 496 2.58 9.97 3.06
N VAL A 497 1.48 9.82 2.35
CA VAL A 497 1.37 10.08 0.90
C VAL A 497 0.25 11.07 0.65
N LEU A 498 0.54 12.12 -0.12
CA LEU A 498 -0.45 13.06 -0.63
C LEU A 498 -0.85 12.68 -2.06
N PHE A 499 -2.15 12.49 -2.29
CA PHE A 499 -2.74 12.27 -3.61
C PHE A 499 -3.54 13.50 -4.01
N ARG A 500 -3.29 14.02 -5.21
CA ARG A 500 -4.02 15.13 -5.82
C ARG A 500 -4.95 14.59 -6.89
N LEU A 501 -6.22 14.97 -6.83
CA LEU A 501 -7.28 14.48 -7.70
C LEU A 501 -8.06 15.66 -8.33
N PRO A 502 -7.61 16.21 -9.47
CA PRO A 502 -8.38 17.17 -10.23
C PRO A 502 -9.73 16.57 -10.67
N CYS A 503 -10.85 17.14 -10.22
CA CYS A 503 -12.20 16.58 -10.36
C CYS A 503 -13.24 17.63 -10.83
N GLY A 504 -14.48 17.21 -10.99
CA GLY A 504 -15.64 18.05 -11.22
C GLY A 504 -15.87 18.49 -12.66
N GLY A 505 -17.10 18.86 -12.94
CA GLY A 505 -17.58 19.33 -14.24
C GLY A 505 -17.51 20.85 -14.42
N GLY A 506 -18.24 21.36 -15.45
CA GLY A 506 -18.34 22.78 -15.78
C GLY A 506 -17.30 23.25 -16.77
N LEU A 507 -16.51 22.37 -17.37
CA LEU A 507 -15.52 22.65 -18.42
C LEU A 507 -15.80 21.89 -19.72
N THR A 508 -16.99 21.31 -19.86
CA THR A 508 -17.42 20.56 -21.04
C THR A 508 -16.44 19.46 -21.47
N MET A 509 -16.00 18.66 -20.52
CA MET A 509 -15.03 17.58 -20.76
C MET A 509 -15.68 16.19 -20.87
N GLY A 510 -16.97 16.07 -20.57
CA GLY A 510 -17.75 14.82 -20.71
C GLY A 510 -17.45 13.78 -19.62
N ALA A 511 -17.96 12.56 -19.84
CA ALA A 511 -18.12 11.54 -18.82
C ALA A 511 -16.81 11.03 -18.16
N PHE A 512 -15.68 11.07 -18.88
CA PHE A 512 -14.41 10.50 -18.42
C PHE A 512 -13.42 11.51 -17.83
N HIS A 513 -13.83 12.79 -17.74
CA HIS A 513 -12.97 13.87 -17.27
C HIS A 513 -13.70 14.85 -16.36
N SER A 514 -14.95 14.56 -15.97
CA SER A 514 -15.79 15.46 -15.19
C SER A 514 -16.36 14.80 -13.94
N GLY A 515 -15.88 13.61 -13.59
CA GLY A 515 -16.38 12.83 -12.47
C GLY A 515 -16.00 13.40 -11.11
N GLU A 516 -16.87 13.09 -10.14
CA GLU A 516 -16.67 13.33 -8.72
C GLU A 516 -16.49 11.96 -8.04
N PHE A 517 -15.36 11.75 -7.39
CA PHE A 517 -14.94 10.43 -6.89
C PHE A 517 -14.84 10.34 -5.37
N GLU A 518 -15.24 11.36 -4.63
CA GLU A 518 -15.20 11.36 -3.16
C GLU A 518 -16.07 10.25 -2.56
N GLY A 519 -17.20 9.93 -3.19
CA GLY A 519 -18.06 8.83 -2.77
C GLY A 519 -17.40 7.47 -2.88
N LEU A 520 -16.67 7.20 -3.98
CA LEU A 520 -15.89 5.99 -4.17
C LEU A 520 -14.82 5.83 -3.08
N TRP A 521 -14.01 6.86 -2.88
CA TRP A 521 -12.87 6.79 -1.99
C TRP A 521 -13.27 6.79 -0.51
N SER A 522 -14.42 7.35 -0.16
CA SER A 522 -14.96 7.33 1.20
C SER A 522 -15.35 5.93 1.71
N ARG A 523 -15.42 4.93 0.84
CA ARG A 523 -15.68 3.53 1.23
C ARG A 523 -14.50 2.87 1.92
N PHE A 524 -13.29 3.41 1.75
CA PHE A 524 -12.06 2.80 2.24
C PHE A 524 -11.63 3.50 3.54
N PRO A 525 -11.80 2.84 4.71
CA PRO A 525 -11.29 3.38 5.97
C PRO A 525 -9.77 3.50 5.88
N GLY A 526 -9.20 4.49 6.57
CA GLY A 526 -7.76 4.77 6.54
C GLY A 526 -7.32 5.73 5.44
N LEU A 527 -8.17 6.10 4.49
CA LEU A 527 -7.96 7.25 3.59
C LEU A 527 -8.55 8.52 4.22
N LYS A 528 -7.81 9.63 4.18
CA LYS A 528 -8.33 10.95 4.53
C LYS A 528 -8.70 11.71 3.26
N LEU A 529 -9.87 12.34 3.24
CA LEU A 529 -10.41 13.03 2.06
C LEU A 529 -10.65 14.49 2.40
N LEU A 530 -10.05 15.39 1.62
CA LEU A 530 -10.21 16.84 1.76
C LEU A 530 -10.76 17.41 0.43
N TYR A 531 -11.71 18.34 0.54
CA TYR A 531 -12.29 18.96 -0.62
C TYR A 531 -12.41 20.48 -0.45
N PRO A 532 -11.35 21.24 -0.83
CA PRO A 532 -11.32 22.69 -0.74
C PRO A 532 -12.22 23.37 -1.79
N ALA A 533 -12.66 24.59 -1.48
CA ALA A 533 -13.42 25.45 -2.38
C ALA A 533 -12.72 26.80 -2.65
N THR A 534 -11.80 27.24 -1.80
CA THR A 534 -11.12 28.53 -1.90
C THR A 534 -9.61 28.39 -2.05
N ALA A 535 -8.92 29.48 -2.42
CA ALA A 535 -7.46 29.49 -2.51
C ALA A 535 -6.78 29.20 -1.16
N GLN A 536 -7.32 29.76 -0.07
CA GLN A 536 -6.90 29.48 1.30
C GLN A 536 -7.02 27.99 1.60
N GLU A 537 -8.21 27.41 1.42
CA GLU A 537 -8.46 26.01 1.70
C GLU A 537 -7.63 25.06 0.82
N THR A 538 -7.40 25.42 -0.45
CA THR A 538 -6.56 24.65 -1.38
C THR A 538 -5.13 24.58 -0.88
N PHE A 539 -4.56 25.70 -0.46
CA PHE A 539 -3.21 25.74 0.12
C PHE A 539 -3.14 24.90 1.40
N GLU A 540 -4.07 25.12 2.32
CA GLU A 540 -4.14 24.43 3.61
C GLU A 540 -4.31 22.91 3.44
N ALA A 541 -5.23 22.47 2.55
CA ALA A 541 -5.49 21.05 2.31
C ALA A 541 -4.24 20.31 1.81
N LEU A 542 -3.50 20.92 0.88
CA LEU A 542 -2.28 20.33 0.33
C LEU A 542 -1.15 20.28 1.35
N VAL A 543 -0.93 21.38 2.09
CA VAL A 543 0.13 21.45 3.08
C VAL A 543 -0.19 20.51 4.26
N ALA A 544 -1.39 20.56 4.84
CA ALA A 544 -1.78 19.70 5.95
C ALA A 544 -1.84 18.22 5.53
N GLY A 545 -2.38 17.92 4.34
CA GLY A 545 -2.41 16.56 3.80
C GLY A 545 -1.03 15.99 3.56
N PHE A 546 -0.05 16.80 3.15
CA PHE A 546 1.33 16.37 2.99
C PHE A 546 2.00 16.05 4.32
N TYR A 547 1.82 16.88 5.35
CA TYR A 547 2.45 16.68 6.65
C TYR A 547 1.72 15.68 7.54
N ASP A 548 0.53 15.20 7.15
CA ASP A 548 -0.16 14.10 7.82
C ASP A 548 0.61 12.77 7.64
N CYS A 549 0.51 11.88 8.62
CA CYS A 549 1.13 10.56 8.57
C CYS A 549 0.26 9.49 7.91
N ASN A 550 -0.92 9.86 7.41
CA ASN A 550 -1.85 8.97 6.72
C ASN A 550 -2.00 9.35 5.26
N PRO A 551 -2.53 8.46 4.40
CA PRO A 551 -2.80 8.78 3.01
C PRO A 551 -3.91 9.82 2.91
N CYS A 552 -3.60 10.98 2.31
CA CYS A 552 -4.52 12.08 2.13
C CYS A 552 -4.84 12.27 0.65
N LEU A 553 -6.13 12.30 0.32
CA LEU A 553 -6.66 12.59 -1.02
C LEU A 553 -7.23 14.00 -1.02
N VAL A 554 -6.71 14.88 -1.86
CA VAL A 554 -7.23 16.25 -2.04
C VAL A 554 -7.93 16.33 -3.37
N PHE A 555 -9.25 16.52 -3.33
CA PHE A 555 -10.09 16.74 -4.50
C PHE A 555 -10.00 18.21 -4.91
N GLU A 556 -9.52 18.47 -6.11
CA GLU A 556 -9.28 19.81 -6.60
C GLU A 556 -10.25 20.11 -7.74
N HIS A 557 -11.31 20.88 -7.46
CA HIS A 557 -12.32 21.15 -8.49
C HIS A 557 -11.75 22.02 -9.63
N LYS A 558 -11.63 21.45 -10.81
CA LYS A 558 -10.95 22.05 -11.98
C LYS A 558 -11.52 23.40 -12.41
N LEU A 559 -12.85 23.56 -12.34
CA LEU A 559 -13.51 24.83 -12.66
C LEU A 559 -12.98 25.99 -11.80
N LEU A 560 -12.59 25.71 -10.56
CA LEU A 560 -12.15 26.74 -9.62
C LEU A 560 -10.72 27.20 -9.89
N TYR A 561 -9.87 26.42 -10.54
CA TYR A 561 -8.44 26.71 -10.70
C TYR A 561 -8.20 28.14 -11.23
N TRP A 562 -8.92 28.55 -12.27
CA TRP A 562 -8.68 29.82 -12.94
C TRP A 562 -9.87 30.79 -12.87
N SER A 563 -11.06 30.31 -12.42
CA SER A 563 -12.25 31.13 -12.28
C SER A 563 -12.39 31.85 -10.95
N LYS A 564 -11.77 31.30 -9.87
CA LYS A 564 -11.85 31.87 -8.53
C LYS A 564 -10.46 32.27 -8.01
N SER A 565 -10.46 33.29 -7.16
CA SER A 565 -9.25 33.79 -6.49
C SER A 565 -9.61 34.26 -5.08
N GLY A 566 -8.62 34.20 -4.19
CA GLY A 566 -8.74 34.64 -2.80
C GLY A 566 -7.39 34.96 -2.21
N ASP A 567 -7.39 35.40 -0.97
CA ASP A 567 -6.17 35.59 -0.20
C ASP A 567 -5.80 34.29 0.49
N ILE A 568 -4.50 34.09 0.74
CA ILE A 568 -3.95 33.03 1.56
C ILE A 568 -3.30 33.69 2.78
N ASP A 569 -3.69 33.25 3.96
CA ASP A 569 -3.11 33.68 5.24
C ASP A 569 -3.00 32.44 6.16
N PHE A 570 -1.92 31.68 5.98
CA PHE A 570 -1.62 30.47 6.70
C PHE A 570 -0.58 30.76 7.79
N ASP A 571 -0.93 30.55 9.05
CA ASP A 571 -0.10 30.83 10.22
C ASP A 571 0.85 29.71 10.60
N GLY A 572 0.75 28.54 9.94
CA GLY A 572 1.54 27.34 10.23
C GLY A 572 0.82 26.32 11.13
N ASP A 573 -0.40 26.59 11.60
CA ASP A 573 -1.18 25.66 12.43
C ASP A 573 -1.86 24.58 11.57
N LEU A 574 -1.20 23.43 11.48
CA LEU A 574 -1.73 22.28 10.75
C LEU A 574 -2.94 21.62 11.43
N GLU A 575 -3.10 21.74 12.76
CA GLU A 575 -4.23 21.14 13.49
C GLU A 575 -5.52 21.89 13.20
N ALA A 576 -5.45 23.20 13.08
CA ALA A 576 -6.59 24.04 12.75
C ALA A 576 -7.20 23.74 11.37
N VAL A 577 -6.40 23.16 10.46
CA VAL A 577 -6.85 22.85 9.09
C VAL A 577 -7.96 21.79 9.06
N TRP A 578 -7.94 20.83 9.97
CA TRP A 578 -8.83 19.64 9.96
C TRP A 578 -10.27 19.89 10.42
N ARG A 579 -10.81 21.14 10.26
CA ARG A 579 -12.14 21.52 10.72
C ARG A 579 -13.04 21.95 9.57
N PRO A 580 -14.38 21.78 9.68
CA PRO A 580 -15.31 22.37 8.72
C PRO A 580 -15.16 23.88 8.60
N ARG A 581 -15.44 24.42 7.43
CA ARG A 581 -15.34 25.85 7.11
C ARG A 581 -16.71 26.48 7.05
N ARG A 582 -16.98 27.47 7.91
CA ARG A 582 -18.21 28.23 7.90
C ARG A 582 -18.02 29.52 7.10
N TYR A 583 -18.76 29.67 6.02
CA TYR A 583 -18.69 30.86 5.14
C TYR A 583 -19.64 31.96 5.57
N THR A 584 -20.85 31.61 6.07
CA THR A 584 -21.84 32.54 6.57
C THR A 584 -22.39 32.06 7.90
N GLU A 585 -22.84 33.02 8.73
CA GLU A 585 -23.63 32.70 9.92
C GLU A 585 -25.13 32.74 9.58
N GLY A 586 -25.90 31.86 10.15
CA GLY A 586 -27.33 31.80 9.91
C GLY A 586 -28.12 31.14 11.04
N SER A 587 -29.42 31.46 11.13
CA SER A 587 -30.34 30.94 12.12
C SER A 587 -31.51 30.13 11.54
N ASP A 588 -31.75 30.19 10.24
CA ASP A 588 -32.93 29.61 9.59
C ASP A 588 -32.69 28.27 8.92
N LEU A 589 -31.49 28.07 8.36
CA LEU A 589 -31.11 26.90 7.56
C LEU A 589 -29.60 26.63 7.66
N THR A 590 -29.21 25.37 7.86
CA THR A 590 -27.87 24.88 7.63
C THR A 590 -27.77 24.33 6.21
N LEU A 591 -26.83 24.86 5.42
CA LEU A 591 -26.55 24.44 4.05
C LEU A 591 -25.12 23.88 3.97
N LEU A 592 -24.99 22.58 3.65
CA LEU A 592 -23.69 21.93 3.46
C LEU A 592 -23.36 21.87 1.96
N ALA A 593 -22.17 22.34 1.60
CA ALA A 593 -21.68 22.27 0.22
C ALA A 593 -20.16 22.28 0.19
N TRP A 594 -19.53 21.62 -0.78
CA TRP A 594 -18.07 21.53 -0.95
C TRP A 594 -17.67 21.78 -2.40
N GLY A 595 -16.38 21.98 -2.65
CA GLY A 595 -15.86 22.26 -3.98
C GLY A 595 -16.57 23.42 -4.68
N ALA A 596 -16.92 23.27 -5.95
CA ALA A 596 -17.65 24.31 -6.69
C ALA A 596 -19.04 24.59 -6.13
N MET A 597 -19.68 23.60 -5.52
CA MET A 597 -21.03 23.76 -4.96
C MET A 597 -21.07 24.74 -3.79
N ALA A 598 -19.97 24.95 -3.07
CA ALA A 598 -19.89 25.98 -2.04
C ALA A 598 -20.10 27.40 -2.62
N HIS A 599 -19.54 27.68 -3.81
CA HIS A 599 -19.74 28.96 -4.51
C HIS A 599 -21.15 29.09 -5.06
N GLU A 600 -21.74 28.02 -5.59
CA GLU A 600 -23.14 28.02 -6.03
C GLU A 600 -24.11 28.25 -4.86
N ALA A 601 -23.79 27.64 -3.68
CA ALA A 601 -24.56 27.85 -2.47
C ALA A 601 -24.50 29.31 -1.99
N LEU A 602 -23.31 29.91 -1.98
CA LEU A 602 -23.16 31.34 -1.62
C LEU A 602 -23.93 32.26 -2.56
N ALA A 603 -23.88 32.01 -3.87
CA ALA A 603 -24.67 32.77 -4.85
C ALA A 603 -26.18 32.55 -4.65
N ALA A 604 -26.62 31.34 -4.29
CA ALA A 604 -28.05 31.05 -4.12
C ALA A 604 -28.67 31.73 -2.89
N ILE A 605 -27.89 32.08 -1.89
CA ILE A 605 -28.40 32.75 -0.68
C ILE A 605 -28.45 34.27 -0.84
N GLU A 606 -27.80 34.83 -1.84
CA GLU A 606 -27.90 36.27 -2.15
C GLU A 606 -29.35 36.62 -2.48
N GLY A 607 -29.96 37.47 -1.63
CA GLY A 607 -31.33 37.93 -1.82
C GLY A 607 -32.43 36.89 -1.51
N CYS A 608 -32.11 35.70 -0.93
CA CYS A 608 -33.11 34.68 -0.59
C CYS A 608 -34.03 35.05 0.59
N GLY A 609 -33.74 36.13 1.32
CA GLY A 609 -34.54 36.62 2.43
C GLY A 609 -34.53 35.69 3.67
N ARG A 610 -33.55 34.78 3.77
CA ARG A 610 -33.37 33.84 4.89
C ARG A 610 -31.96 33.93 5.46
N SER A 611 -31.84 33.65 6.75
CA SER A 611 -30.56 33.59 7.47
C SER A 611 -29.98 32.19 7.33
N VAL A 612 -29.08 31.98 6.33
CA VAL A 612 -28.52 30.67 5.97
C VAL A 612 -27.09 30.56 6.47
N GLU A 613 -26.80 29.48 7.18
CA GLU A 613 -25.44 29.11 7.57
C GLU A 613 -24.86 28.15 6.53
N VAL A 614 -23.92 28.64 5.73
CA VAL A 614 -23.25 27.83 4.72
C VAL A 614 -21.96 27.27 5.29
N ILE A 615 -21.84 25.94 5.27
CA ILE A 615 -20.70 25.20 5.81
C ILE A 615 -20.14 24.29 4.70
N ASN A 616 -18.82 24.38 4.43
CA ASN A 616 -18.07 23.34 3.76
C ASN A 616 -17.58 22.35 4.83
N PRO A 617 -17.99 21.08 4.79
CA PRO A 617 -17.39 20.06 5.65
C PRO A 617 -15.86 20.00 5.54
N PHE A 618 -15.31 20.33 4.37
CA PHE A 618 -13.90 20.42 4.01
C PHE A 618 -13.15 19.08 4.13
N VAL A 619 -13.17 18.47 5.32
CA VAL A 619 -12.68 17.10 5.56
C VAL A 619 -13.87 16.16 5.43
N LEU A 620 -13.95 15.46 4.31
CA LEU A 620 -15.05 14.53 4.01
C LEU A 620 -14.85 13.17 4.70
N GLN A 621 -13.59 12.85 5.06
CA GLN A 621 -13.24 11.66 5.84
C GLN A 621 -11.89 11.87 6.57
N PRO A 622 -11.80 11.63 7.89
CA PRO A 622 -12.93 11.44 8.82
C PRO A 622 -13.76 12.73 8.98
N LEU A 623 -15.09 12.61 9.10
CA LEU A 623 -15.99 13.75 9.27
C LEU A 623 -15.96 14.25 10.71
N ASP A 624 -15.79 15.57 10.92
CA ASP A 624 -16.11 16.25 12.18
C ASP A 624 -17.57 16.71 12.14
N MET A 625 -18.44 15.94 12.79
CA MET A 625 -19.87 16.22 12.82
C MET A 625 -20.28 17.26 13.85
N ALA A 626 -19.44 17.58 14.83
CA ALA A 626 -19.85 18.43 15.96
C ALA A 626 -20.26 19.85 15.54
N PRO A 627 -19.51 20.59 14.69
CA PRO A 627 -19.92 21.88 14.19
C PRO A 627 -21.18 21.82 13.31
N ILE A 628 -21.34 20.75 12.52
CA ILE A 628 -22.51 20.55 11.65
C ILE A 628 -23.76 20.32 12.48
N LEU A 629 -23.69 19.43 13.48
CA LEU A 629 -24.80 19.15 14.39
C LEU A 629 -25.20 20.40 15.20
N GLY A 630 -24.22 21.17 15.70
CA GLY A 630 -24.47 22.43 16.40
C GLY A 630 -25.22 23.44 15.52
N SER A 631 -24.85 23.53 14.24
CA SER A 631 -25.56 24.37 13.27
C SER A 631 -27.01 23.89 13.05
N VAL A 632 -27.21 22.59 12.83
CA VAL A 632 -28.55 22.01 12.60
C VAL A 632 -29.43 22.16 13.84
N GLN A 633 -28.89 21.97 15.04
CA GLN A 633 -29.61 22.20 16.31
C GLN A 633 -30.10 23.65 16.43
N LYS A 634 -29.30 24.62 16.01
CA LYS A 634 -29.64 26.04 15.97
C LYS A 634 -30.73 26.36 14.95
N THR A 635 -30.56 25.87 13.72
CA THR A 635 -31.41 26.25 12.58
C THR A 635 -32.70 25.41 12.47
N GLY A 636 -32.61 24.14 12.82
CA GLY A 636 -33.67 23.15 12.69
C GLY A 636 -33.93 22.69 11.25
N ARG A 637 -33.09 23.07 10.26
CA ARG A 637 -33.23 22.68 8.86
C ARG A 637 -31.87 22.34 8.24
N LEU A 638 -31.84 21.33 7.37
CA LEU A 638 -30.64 20.88 6.67
C LEU A 638 -30.89 20.76 5.17
N LEU A 639 -30.08 21.44 4.38
CA LEU A 639 -29.92 21.25 2.94
C LEU A 639 -28.50 20.82 2.64
N VAL A 640 -28.32 19.74 1.88
CA VAL A 640 -27.01 19.28 1.40
C VAL A 640 -26.97 19.45 -0.12
N VAL A 641 -25.87 19.97 -0.63
CA VAL A 641 -25.64 20.21 -2.06
C VAL A 641 -24.34 19.50 -2.47
N GLN A 642 -24.41 18.59 -3.42
CA GLN A 642 -23.27 17.89 -4.00
C GLN A 642 -23.32 17.92 -5.53
N GLU A 643 -22.18 17.89 -6.20
CA GLU A 643 -22.12 17.94 -7.65
C GLU A 643 -22.42 16.59 -8.31
N CYS A 644 -21.96 15.49 -7.75
CA CYS A 644 -22.23 14.14 -8.25
C CYS A 644 -23.71 13.76 -8.10
N GLY A 645 -24.09 12.61 -8.68
CA GLY A 645 -25.42 12.01 -8.51
C GLY A 645 -25.76 11.70 -7.05
N ALA A 646 -27.04 11.61 -6.74
CA ALA A 646 -27.51 11.37 -5.38
C ALA A 646 -26.94 10.09 -4.78
N THR A 647 -26.89 8.99 -5.53
CA THR A 647 -26.37 7.70 -5.06
C THR A 647 -24.83 7.59 -5.08
N GLN A 648 -24.15 8.56 -5.66
CA GLN A 648 -22.71 8.50 -5.91
C GLN A 648 -21.88 9.26 -4.87
N GLY A 649 -22.49 10.18 -4.10
CA GLY A 649 -21.78 11.08 -3.22
C GLY A 649 -22.02 10.83 -1.73
N LEU A 650 -21.64 11.82 -0.92
CA LEU A 650 -21.69 11.77 0.54
C LEU A 650 -22.92 12.43 1.14
N GLY A 651 -23.77 13.08 0.34
CA GLY A 651 -24.90 13.86 0.84
C GLY A 651 -25.88 13.03 1.67
N ASP A 652 -26.28 11.85 1.19
CA ASP A 652 -27.15 10.95 1.94
C ASP A 652 -26.53 10.44 3.23
N ARG A 653 -25.21 10.20 3.25
CA ARG A 653 -24.47 9.84 4.46
C ARG A 653 -24.53 10.97 5.50
N LEU A 654 -24.31 12.22 5.09
CA LEU A 654 -24.40 13.39 5.96
C LEU A 654 -25.81 13.57 6.51
N ILE A 655 -26.85 13.46 5.68
CA ILE A 655 -28.25 13.49 6.09
C ILE A 655 -28.53 12.38 7.09
N SER A 656 -28.12 11.15 6.79
CA SER A 656 -28.33 10.01 7.69
C SER A 656 -27.67 10.20 9.05
N LEU A 657 -26.46 10.77 9.13
CA LEU A 657 -25.77 11.09 10.36
C LEU A 657 -26.53 12.15 11.17
N VAL A 658 -26.96 13.23 10.52
CA VAL A 658 -27.76 14.29 11.19
C VAL A 658 -29.10 13.76 11.68
N VAL A 659 -29.81 12.96 10.90
CA VAL A 659 -31.09 12.38 11.31
C VAL A 659 -30.93 11.48 12.54
N ARG A 660 -29.88 10.69 12.61
CA ARG A 660 -29.62 9.83 13.78
C ARG A 660 -29.35 10.62 15.06
N GLU A 661 -28.60 11.72 14.95
CA GLU A 661 -28.11 12.47 16.12
C GLU A 661 -29.00 13.68 16.50
N ALA A 662 -29.75 14.23 15.56
CA ALA A 662 -30.45 15.49 15.71
C ALA A 662 -31.91 15.50 15.19
N SER A 663 -32.53 14.33 14.95
CA SER A 663 -33.88 14.25 14.36
C SER A 663 -34.94 15.06 15.14
N ALA A 664 -34.85 15.08 16.47
CA ALA A 664 -35.79 15.81 17.33
C ALA A 664 -35.73 17.34 17.14
N THR A 665 -34.65 17.88 16.57
CA THR A 665 -34.47 19.31 16.32
C THR A 665 -34.90 19.74 14.91
N LEU A 666 -35.10 18.78 14.01
CA LEU A 666 -35.48 19.05 12.63
C LEU A 666 -36.93 19.52 12.53
N LYS A 667 -37.15 20.68 11.91
CA LYS A 667 -38.45 21.29 11.64
C LYS A 667 -39.12 20.75 10.37
N CYS A 668 -38.33 20.19 9.46
CA CYS A 668 -38.78 19.54 8.25
C CYS A 668 -37.75 18.45 7.83
N PRO A 669 -38.10 17.52 6.94
CA PRO A 669 -37.16 16.56 6.40
C PRO A 669 -35.95 17.24 5.75
N PRO A 670 -34.72 16.76 6.00
CA PRO A 670 -33.52 17.23 5.28
C PRO A 670 -33.68 17.00 3.77
N LYS A 671 -33.06 17.87 2.96
CA LYS A 671 -33.05 17.74 1.50
C LYS A 671 -31.65 17.60 0.96
N LEU A 672 -31.54 16.83 -0.15
CA LEU A 672 -30.36 16.73 -0.99
C LEU A 672 -30.65 17.36 -2.34
N ILE A 673 -29.74 18.23 -2.80
CA ILE A 673 -29.66 18.70 -4.18
C ILE A 673 -28.39 18.10 -4.78
N ALA A 674 -28.56 17.28 -5.82
CA ALA A 674 -27.51 16.55 -6.50
C ALA A 674 -27.75 16.57 -8.02
N ALA A 675 -26.75 16.19 -8.82
CA ALA A 675 -26.97 15.83 -10.20
C ALA A 675 -27.90 14.60 -10.28
N PRO A 676 -28.58 14.34 -11.41
CA PRO A 676 -29.19 13.04 -11.67
C PRO A 676 -28.10 11.95 -11.70
N ASP A 677 -28.48 10.70 -11.42
CA ASP A 677 -27.56 9.56 -11.45
C ASP A 677 -27.19 9.13 -12.87
N VAL A 678 -26.52 10.03 -13.58
CA VAL A 678 -26.00 9.83 -14.95
C VAL A 678 -24.57 10.30 -15.04
N PRO A 679 -23.75 9.80 -15.98
CA PRO A 679 -22.47 10.40 -16.30
C PRO A 679 -22.64 11.85 -16.76
N ILE A 680 -21.70 12.72 -16.45
CA ILE A 680 -21.75 14.14 -16.87
C ILE A 680 -21.68 14.22 -18.40
N PRO A 681 -22.68 14.81 -19.07
CA PRO A 681 -22.72 14.89 -20.53
C PRO A 681 -21.76 15.95 -21.06
N PHE A 682 -21.39 15.82 -22.35
CA PHE A 682 -20.43 16.70 -23.00
C PHE A 682 -21.02 18.06 -23.44
N ALA A 683 -22.27 18.07 -23.96
CA ALA A 683 -22.84 19.31 -24.45
C ALA A 683 -23.03 20.34 -23.32
N PRO A 684 -22.62 21.64 -23.49
CA PRO A 684 -22.69 22.63 -22.42
C PRO A 684 -24.07 22.76 -21.79
N GLU A 685 -25.13 22.73 -22.61
CA GLU A 685 -26.51 22.86 -22.16
C GLU A 685 -26.94 21.65 -21.29
N LEU A 686 -26.48 20.46 -21.67
CA LEU A 686 -26.75 19.23 -20.92
C LEU A 686 -25.96 19.19 -19.63
N GLU A 687 -24.63 19.49 -19.66
CA GLU A 687 -23.79 19.59 -18.49
C GLU A 687 -24.34 20.62 -17.50
N GLY A 688 -24.69 21.83 -17.97
CA GLY A 688 -25.26 22.89 -17.15
C GLY A 688 -26.62 22.53 -16.55
N HIS A 689 -27.42 21.68 -17.23
CA HIS A 689 -28.68 21.16 -16.69
C HIS A 689 -28.46 20.07 -15.62
N CYS A 690 -27.47 19.18 -15.82
CA CYS A 690 -27.16 18.13 -14.88
C CYS A 690 -26.61 18.66 -13.56
N ARG A 691 -25.63 19.56 -13.63
CA ARG A 691 -24.96 20.06 -12.42
C ARG A 691 -25.91 20.96 -11.60
N PRO A 692 -25.93 20.84 -10.25
CA PRO A 692 -26.59 21.83 -9.41
C PRO A 692 -26.00 23.21 -9.63
N ASN A 693 -26.86 24.22 -9.55
CA ASN A 693 -26.49 25.63 -9.70
C ASN A 693 -27.27 26.52 -8.72
N ALA A 694 -26.90 27.79 -8.63
CA ALA A 694 -27.50 28.74 -7.67
C ALA A 694 -29.04 28.81 -7.78
N ALA A 695 -29.60 28.75 -9.00
CA ALA A 695 -31.06 28.80 -9.19
C ALA A 695 -31.77 27.54 -8.61
N ARG A 696 -31.23 26.36 -8.87
CA ARG A 696 -31.77 25.10 -8.28
C ARG A 696 -31.66 25.09 -6.75
N ILE A 697 -30.55 25.59 -6.21
CA ILE A 697 -30.32 25.68 -4.77
C ILE A 697 -31.32 26.67 -4.13
N ALA A 698 -31.48 27.85 -4.71
CA ALA A 698 -32.46 28.88 -4.27
C ALA A 698 -33.90 28.35 -4.29
N ALA A 699 -34.27 27.60 -5.34
CA ALA A 699 -35.59 26.96 -5.44
C ALA A 699 -35.78 25.91 -4.33
N GLY A 700 -34.73 25.11 -4.05
CA GLY A 700 -34.73 24.11 -2.96
C GLY A 700 -34.86 24.77 -1.59
N ILE A 701 -34.16 25.87 -1.31
CA ILE A 701 -34.32 26.67 -0.11
C ILE A 701 -35.77 27.12 0.03
N ALA A 702 -36.33 27.77 -1.00
CA ALA A 702 -37.72 28.27 -0.99
C ALA A 702 -38.72 27.15 -0.74
N GLN A 703 -38.49 25.95 -1.29
CA GLN A 703 -39.36 24.80 -1.07
C GLN A 703 -39.36 24.34 0.37
N MET A 704 -38.19 24.27 1.03
CA MET A 704 -38.07 23.84 2.45
C MET A 704 -38.84 24.75 3.40
N PHE A 705 -38.97 26.04 3.07
CA PHE A 705 -39.74 26.98 3.90
C PHE A 705 -41.25 27.02 3.56
N ARG A 706 -41.69 26.38 2.48
CA ARG A 706 -43.12 26.19 2.17
C ARG A 706 -43.68 24.91 2.79
N GLU A 707 -42.84 23.91 2.96
CA GLU A 707 -43.23 22.58 3.44
C GLU A 707 -43.07 22.40 4.95
N GLY A 708 -42.40 23.30 5.66
CA GLY A 708 -42.18 23.35 7.11
C GLY A 708 -42.46 24.71 7.66
#